data_513c87ca5454e4080c867225322800d8
#
_entry.id   513c87ca5454e4080c867225322800d8
#
_cell.length_a   1.000
_cell.length_b   1.000
_cell.length_c   1.000
_cell.angle_alpha   90.00
_cell.angle_beta   90.00
_cell.angle_gamma   90.00
#
_symmetry.space_group_name_H-M   'P 1'
#
loop_
_entity.id
_entity.type
_entity.pdbx_description
1 polymer ?
#
loop_
_entity_poly.entity_id
_entity_poly.type
_entity_poly.pdbx_seq_one_letter_code
_entity_poly.pdbx_strand_id
1 'polypeptide(L)'
;MKRVSGRALTVSLLMMIVSLTSSTSLAADFKREVIYQIITDRFFDGNGTNNNPAQSSGLYDGSRANWRAYWGGDLQGIQAKMSYLAGMGVTAIWISPPVDNLNLNIPDGNGNPTASYHGYQGRDFKKVEEHSGDASNAWTAFDNLVAAAHSSGIKVIVDFAPNHSTQDNAGEFGAIYDNGTFLGNFTADSNGYFHHNGNIMDWNDRYQVQYYTLFNLADINQEHATMDAYMKAAAQLFQQHGVDGFRVDAVKHVTWGWQYSLANSVYTFGDSFLFGEWYQGNTSDPLFSDSYRFANKSGISLLDFPLNTAIRNVFGSANANFGDIDTALTQVNARFTWKDDLVTFIDNHDMARFLSINNNNDRLHQALAFTLTCRGIPCIYYGTEQYLHDDTDGGGDPYNRPQMVNFSTSTTAYNLTKKLSDLRKSNTALGYGSMTQRWMNSDVYIYERKFYNSVVLVAINKSSSTAYPISGLFTSLPAGVYSNYLAGVLSGPSITVGAGSGGNNPVTNFSLPANSVAVWQFVEAAGTTPQIGSTGPTVGQPGIKVTVAGRNFGSTAGTVKFGTTAASVISWSDTKIVAAVPAVANGNQSITVTRGAQVSNAIQFTVLQEKLIPVTFTVNNATPTVMGDYIFLTGNTVELGNWNTTWDGATGPMNAPTYPNWFLNVSVPAGKVIQFKFIKIAANGAVTWEAGSNHTYTVPASGVGFVNVNWQY
;
A
#
# COMPACT_ATOMS: atom_id res chain seq x y z
N MET A 1 -48.52 -15.90 67.61
CA MET A 1 -48.52 -16.43 66.24
C MET A 1 -48.79 -15.27 65.26
N LYS A 2 -47.76 -14.70 64.64
CA LYS A 2 -47.95 -13.78 63.52
C LYS A 2 -46.97 -14.24 62.43
N ARG A 3 -47.57 -14.60 61.29
CA ARG A 3 -46.82 -14.99 60.07
C ARG A 3 -46.18 -13.73 59.43
N VAL A 4 -44.89 -13.78 59.18
CA VAL A 4 -44.17 -12.79 58.37
C VAL A 4 -44.04 -13.38 56.94
N SER A 5 -44.65 -12.72 55.99
CA SER A 5 -44.55 -13.05 54.55
C SER A 5 -43.27 -12.43 53.97
N GLY A 6 -42.34 -13.29 53.53
CA GLY A 6 -41.17 -12.86 52.76
C GLY A 6 -41.56 -12.54 51.31
N ARG A 7 -41.28 -11.34 50.85
CA ARG A 7 -41.31 -10.97 49.42
C ARG A 7 -39.95 -11.29 48.82
N ALA A 8 -39.94 -12.22 47.87
CA ALA A 8 -38.79 -12.46 47.00
C ALA A 8 -38.65 -11.31 45.98
N LEU A 9 -37.53 -10.63 45.98
CA LEU A 9 -37.19 -9.63 45.00
C LEU A 9 -36.55 -10.34 43.81
N THR A 10 -37.28 -10.45 42.69
CA THR A 10 -36.74 -10.97 41.43
C THR A 10 -35.99 -9.84 40.72
N VAL A 11 -34.69 -9.90 40.74
CA VAL A 11 -33.85 -9.02 39.93
C VAL A 11 -33.79 -9.58 38.51
N SER A 12 -34.53 -8.97 37.58
CA SER A 12 -34.40 -9.26 36.15
C SER A 12 -33.15 -8.63 35.61
N LEU A 13 -32.14 -9.45 35.35
CA LEU A 13 -30.92 -9.06 34.63
C LEU A 13 -31.30 -8.93 33.15
N LEU A 14 -31.49 -7.69 32.69
CA LEU A 14 -31.69 -7.37 31.27
C LEU A 14 -30.31 -7.48 30.59
N MET A 15 -30.00 -8.63 29.99
CA MET A 15 -28.87 -8.75 29.08
C MET A 15 -29.20 -7.95 27.82
N MET A 16 -28.59 -6.77 27.71
CA MET A 16 -28.55 -6.03 26.45
C MET A 16 -27.63 -6.80 25.50
N ILE A 17 -28.19 -7.60 24.61
CA ILE A 17 -27.49 -8.18 23.48
C ILE A 17 -27.24 -7.02 22.52
N VAL A 18 -26.06 -6.39 22.61
CA VAL A 18 -25.55 -5.56 21.55
C VAL A 18 -25.26 -6.53 20.40
N SER A 19 -26.15 -6.61 19.44
CA SER A 19 -25.87 -7.23 18.15
C SER A 19 -24.82 -6.35 17.45
N LEU A 20 -23.57 -6.70 17.64
CA LEU A 20 -22.50 -6.29 16.72
C LEU A 20 -22.89 -6.86 15.36
N THR A 21 -23.53 -6.05 14.53
CA THR A 21 -23.58 -6.31 13.10
C THR A 21 -22.13 -6.27 12.66
N SER A 22 -21.51 -7.44 12.53
CA SER A 22 -20.21 -7.55 11.86
C SER A 22 -20.38 -6.94 10.48
N SER A 23 -19.85 -5.73 10.27
CA SER A 23 -19.65 -5.21 8.94
C SER A 23 -18.84 -6.27 8.19
N THR A 24 -19.41 -6.83 7.14
CA THR A 24 -18.70 -7.79 6.30
C THR A 24 -17.54 -7.03 5.66
N SER A 25 -16.34 -7.21 6.19
CA SER A 25 -15.11 -6.70 5.58
C SER A 25 -15.13 -7.02 4.08
N LEU A 26 -14.98 -5.98 3.26
CA LEU A 26 -14.80 -6.14 1.81
C LEU A 26 -13.37 -6.65 1.65
N ALA A 27 -13.19 -7.94 1.47
CA ALA A 27 -11.91 -8.66 1.51
C ALA A 27 -10.78 -8.07 0.66
N ALA A 28 -9.53 -8.43 1.02
CA ALA A 28 -8.23 -7.88 0.64
C ALA A 28 -7.79 -7.99 -0.84
N ASP A 29 -8.65 -8.31 -1.81
CA ASP A 29 -8.29 -8.18 -3.25
C ASP A 29 -8.44 -6.74 -3.71
N PHE A 30 -7.31 -6.09 -3.97
CA PHE A 30 -7.27 -4.71 -4.45
C PHE A 30 -6.85 -4.59 -5.92
N LYS A 31 -6.50 -5.68 -6.61
CA LYS A 31 -6.00 -5.60 -8.01
C LYS A 31 -6.99 -5.02 -9.01
N ARG A 32 -8.28 -5.10 -8.73
CA ARG A 32 -9.33 -4.49 -9.58
C ARG A 32 -9.81 -3.14 -9.07
N GLU A 33 -9.35 -2.71 -7.90
CA GLU A 33 -9.79 -1.47 -7.30
C GLU A 33 -9.17 -0.23 -7.98
N VAL A 34 -9.80 0.90 -7.76
CA VAL A 34 -9.33 2.25 -8.09
C VAL A 34 -9.31 3.04 -6.79
N ILE A 35 -8.13 3.36 -6.30
CA ILE A 35 -7.93 4.11 -5.06
C ILE A 35 -8.05 5.61 -5.35
N TYR A 36 -8.70 6.34 -4.46
CA TYR A 36 -8.74 7.80 -4.47
C TYR A 36 -8.16 8.32 -3.16
N GLN A 37 -7.01 9.00 -3.24
CA GLN A 37 -6.30 9.53 -2.08
C GLN A 37 -6.87 10.88 -1.67
N ILE A 38 -7.16 11.06 -0.39
CA ILE A 38 -7.79 12.25 0.19
C ILE A 38 -6.93 12.79 1.34
N ILE A 39 -6.58 14.07 1.28
CA ILE A 39 -6.18 14.84 2.46
C ILE A 39 -7.48 15.35 3.09
N THR A 40 -7.84 14.81 4.24
CA THR A 40 -9.15 15.00 4.88
C THR A 40 -9.48 16.47 5.04
N ASP A 41 -8.57 17.26 5.62
CA ASP A 41 -8.77 18.69 5.85
C ASP A 41 -8.99 19.52 4.57
N ARG A 42 -8.49 19.05 3.42
CA ARG A 42 -8.53 19.76 2.15
C ARG A 42 -9.65 19.31 1.21
N PHE A 43 -10.45 18.32 1.62
CA PHE A 43 -11.44 17.74 0.74
C PHE A 43 -12.79 18.46 0.78
N PHE A 44 -13.51 18.40 1.88
CA PHE A 44 -14.81 19.04 2.03
C PHE A 44 -15.18 19.19 3.51
N ASP A 45 -15.62 20.39 3.91
CA ASP A 45 -16.14 20.66 5.24
C ASP A 45 -17.61 20.18 5.33
N GLY A 46 -17.83 19.11 6.07
CA GLY A 46 -19.17 18.52 6.30
C GLY A 46 -19.79 18.92 7.63
N ASN A 47 -18.97 19.39 8.59
CA ASN A 47 -19.40 19.73 9.93
C ASN A 47 -18.63 20.94 10.49
N GLY A 48 -19.11 22.15 10.23
CA GLY A 48 -18.45 23.37 10.70
C GLY A 48 -18.31 23.54 12.23
N THR A 49 -18.82 22.58 13.03
CA THR A 49 -18.72 22.66 14.51
C THR A 49 -17.41 22.09 15.03
N ASN A 50 -16.69 21.27 14.24
CA ASN A 50 -15.39 20.70 14.58
C ASN A 50 -14.19 21.49 14.00
N ASN A 51 -14.42 22.58 13.28
CA ASN A 51 -13.36 23.34 12.62
C ASN A 51 -12.37 24.00 13.58
N ASN A 52 -12.81 24.42 14.77
CA ASN A 52 -11.95 25.07 15.77
C ASN A 52 -12.23 24.50 17.17
N PRO A 53 -11.89 23.25 17.45
CA PRO A 53 -12.17 22.61 18.71
C PRO A 53 -11.33 23.22 19.84
N ALA A 54 -11.84 23.10 21.09
CA ALA A 54 -11.24 23.75 22.25
C ALA A 54 -9.81 23.24 22.56
N GLN A 55 -9.53 21.98 22.23
CA GLN A 55 -8.24 21.32 22.49
C GLN A 55 -7.11 21.94 21.66
N SER A 56 -7.41 22.31 20.41
CA SER A 56 -6.49 22.85 19.41
C SER A 56 -6.95 24.21 18.85
N SER A 57 -7.54 25.03 19.73
CA SER A 57 -8.09 26.33 19.37
C SER A 57 -7.05 27.25 18.73
N GLY A 58 -7.44 27.89 17.62
CA GLY A 58 -6.61 28.87 16.90
C GLY A 58 -5.75 28.27 15.78
N LEU A 59 -5.85 26.97 15.51
CA LEU A 59 -5.18 26.31 14.39
C LEU A 59 -5.99 26.36 13.08
N TYR A 60 -7.26 26.77 13.14
CA TYR A 60 -8.17 26.87 12.00
C TYR A 60 -8.13 28.25 11.34
N ASP A 61 -8.09 28.28 10.01
CA ASP A 61 -8.25 29.48 9.20
C ASP A 61 -9.43 29.33 8.23
N GLY A 62 -10.60 29.84 8.63
CA GLY A 62 -11.80 29.83 7.80
C GLY A 62 -11.72 30.70 6.54
N SER A 63 -10.74 31.61 6.45
CA SER A 63 -10.47 32.39 5.24
C SER A 63 -9.68 31.60 4.18
N ARG A 64 -9.02 30.51 4.60
CA ARG A 64 -8.16 29.66 3.76
C ARG A 64 -6.98 30.42 3.11
N ALA A 65 -6.54 31.50 3.73
CA ALA A 65 -5.40 32.28 3.29
C ALA A 65 -4.07 31.69 3.81
N ASN A 66 -4.09 31.07 5.00
CA ASN A 66 -2.95 30.39 5.57
C ASN A 66 -2.93 28.92 5.15
N TRP A 67 -2.08 28.58 4.18
CA TRP A 67 -1.91 27.20 3.67
C TRP A 67 -1.44 26.18 4.72
N ARG A 68 -0.92 26.65 5.85
CA ARG A 68 -0.38 25.85 6.95
C ARG A 68 -1.35 25.69 8.14
N ALA A 69 -2.60 26.16 7.99
CA ALA A 69 -3.66 26.02 9.00
C ALA A 69 -4.66 24.93 8.59
N TYR A 70 -5.48 24.47 9.51
CA TYR A 70 -6.67 23.69 9.19
C TYR A 70 -7.66 24.53 8.38
N TRP A 71 -8.34 23.90 7.40
CA TRP A 71 -9.36 24.55 6.55
C TRP A 71 -10.75 23.93 6.72
N GLY A 72 -10.88 22.94 7.59
CA GLY A 72 -12.15 22.40 8.06
C GLY A 72 -12.70 21.20 7.27
N GLY A 73 -11.95 20.62 6.34
CA GLY A 73 -12.35 19.34 5.75
C GLY A 73 -12.34 18.23 6.80
N ASP A 74 -13.34 17.33 6.75
CA ASP A 74 -13.57 16.35 7.79
C ASP A 74 -14.13 15.02 7.27
N LEU A 75 -14.30 14.03 8.15
CA LEU A 75 -14.83 12.71 7.81
C LEU A 75 -16.28 12.77 7.35
N GLN A 76 -17.08 13.70 7.89
CA GLN A 76 -18.45 13.96 7.47
C GLN A 76 -18.50 14.54 6.05
N GLY A 77 -17.53 15.37 5.70
CA GLY A 77 -17.35 15.90 4.35
C GLY A 77 -17.04 14.83 3.33
N ILE A 78 -16.14 13.90 3.67
CA ILE A 78 -15.88 12.73 2.82
C ILE A 78 -17.15 11.89 2.67
N GLN A 79 -17.86 11.63 3.77
CA GLN A 79 -19.14 10.90 3.76
C GLN A 79 -20.15 11.56 2.84
N ALA A 80 -20.29 12.89 2.89
CA ALA A 80 -21.22 13.65 2.06
C ALA A 80 -20.92 13.57 0.55
N LYS A 81 -19.68 13.19 0.17
CA LYS A 81 -19.24 13.06 -1.23
C LYS A 81 -19.16 11.62 -1.73
N MET A 82 -19.66 10.63 -0.98
CA MET A 82 -19.62 9.22 -1.41
C MET A 82 -20.29 8.97 -2.76
N SER A 83 -21.43 9.62 -3.03
CA SER A 83 -22.09 9.50 -4.34
C SER A 83 -21.27 10.05 -5.50
N TYR A 84 -20.49 11.12 -5.29
CA TYR A 84 -19.57 11.67 -6.28
C TYR A 84 -18.45 10.68 -6.57
N LEU A 85 -17.82 10.12 -5.54
CA LEU A 85 -16.73 9.14 -5.65
C LEU A 85 -17.21 7.83 -6.31
N ALA A 86 -18.33 7.27 -5.85
CA ALA A 86 -18.93 6.10 -6.45
C ALA A 86 -19.34 6.33 -7.92
N GLY A 87 -19.87 7.51 -8.24
CA GLY A 87 -20.23 7.91 -9.60
C GLY A 87 -19.04 8.01 -10.56
N MET A 88 -17.85 8.33 -10.07
CA MET A 88 -16.59 8.31 -10.81
C MET A 88 -16.02 6.89 -10.97
N GLY A 89 -16.56 5.92 -10.24
CA GLY A 89 -16.10 4.55 -10.28
C GLY A 89 -14.96 4.24 -9.30
N VAL A 90 -14.69 5.12 -8.34
CA VAL A 90 -13.81 4.85 -7.20
C VAL A 90 -14.34 3.67 -6.41
N THR A 91 -13.45 2.80 -5.97
CA THR A 91 -13.77 1.58 -5.23
C THR A 91 -12.99 1.44 -3.92
N ALA A 92 -12.04 2.34 -3.69
CA ALA A 92 -11.37 2.50 -2.41
C ALA A 92 -11.00 3.97 -2.19
N ILE A 93 -11.15 4.46 -0.97
CA ILE A 93 -10.57 5.75 -0.54
C ILE A 93 -9.37 5.48 0.35
N TRP A 94 -8.30 6.28 0.17
CA TRP A 94 -7.18 6.37 1.07
C TRP A 94 -7.22 7.74 1.72
N ILE A 95 -7.50 7.80 3.03
CA ILE A 95 -7.59 9.04 3.81
C ILE A 95 -6.29 9.30 4.56
N SER A 96 -5.90 10.58 4.69
CA SER A 96 -4.77 11.00 5.55
C SER A 96 -4.95 10.49 6.98
N PRO A 97 -3.85 10.35 7.78
CA PRO A 97 -3.94 9.77 9.11
C PRO A 97 -5.04 10.42 9.96
N PRO A 98 -6.06 9.66 10.38
CA PRO A 98 -7.18 10.22 11.14
C PRO A 98 -6.94 10.20 12.66
N VAL A 99 -5.69 9.95 13.09
CA VAL A 99 -5.29 9.87 14.49
C VAL A 99 -5.23 11.24 15.15
N ASP A 100 -5.33 11.30 16.49
CA ASP A 100 -5.18 12.53 17.28
C ASP A 100 -3.77 13.11 17.07
N ASN A 101 -3.70 14.32 16.59
CA ASN A 101 -2.48 15.04 16.23
C ASN A 101 -2.06 16.07 17.27
N LEU A 102 -0.92 16.68 17.05
CA LEU A 102 -0.39 17.76 17.88
C LEU A 102 -1.33 18.97 17.89
N ASN A 103 -1.70 19.45 19.08
CA ASN A 103 -2.66 20.54 19.29
C ASN A 103 -2.03 21.94 19.29
N LEU A 104 -0.92 22.12 18.59
CA LEU A 104 -0.24 23.42 18.48
C LEU A 104 0.49 23.52 17.13
N ASN A 105 0.82 24.77 16.75
CA ASN A 105 1.68 25.00 15.60
C ASN A 105 3.13 24.62 15.89
N ILE A 106 3.76 24.01 14.91
CA ILE A 106 5.21 23.76 14.88
C ILE A 106 5.84 24.55 13.73
N PRO A 107 7.11 24.95 13.83
CA PRO A 107 7.78 25.58 12.70
C PRO A 107 8.03 24.55 11.58
N ASP A 108 7.70 24.90 10.33
CA ASP A 108 8.16 24.15 9.16
C ASP A 108 9.68 24.35 8.93
N GLY A 109 10.24 23.72 7.89
CA GLY A 109 11.66 23.85 7.53
C GLY A 109 12.12 25.29 7.28
N ASN A 110 11.19 26.24 7.06
CA ASN A 110 11.44 27.67 6.85
C ASN A 110 11.09 28.52 8.08
N GLY A 111 10.66 27.91 9.18
CA GLY A 111 10.28 28.58 10.41
C GLY A 111 8.85 29.11 10.46
N ASN A 112 7.99 28.78 9.47
CA ASN A 112 6.59 29.22 9.48
C ASN A 112 5.75 28.34 10.41
N PRO A 113 4.83 28.93 11.22
CA PRO A 113 3.93 28.16 12.06
C PRO A 113 3.02 27.27 11.21
N THR A 114 3.02 25.96 11.46
CA THR A 114 2.28 24.96 10.69
C THR A 114 1.47 24.08 11.64
N ALA A 115 0.17 23.98 11.40
CA ALA A 115 -0.71 23.05 12.08
C ALA A 115 -0.63 21.66 11.45
N SER A 116 -1.03 20.64 12.20
CA SER A 116 -0.96 19.23 11.77
C SER A 116 -2.13 18.80 10.85
N TYR A 117 -2.64 19.71 10.01
CA TYR A 117 -3.80 19.48 9.13
C TYR A 117 -3.67 18.25 8.19
N HIS A 118 -2.44 17.82 7.96
CA HIS A 118 -2.13 16.68 7.10
C HIS A 118 -2.19 15.33 7.82
N GLY A 119 -2.21 15.32 9.17
CA GLY A 119 -2.35 14.10 9.98
C GLY A 119 -1.04 13.39 10.37
N TYR A 120 0.14 13.86 9.93
CA TYR A 120 1.42 13.16 10.16
C TYR A 120 2.17 13.60 11.42
N GLN A 121 1.50 14.28 12.35
CA GLN A 121 2.04 14.65 13.67
C GLN A 121 1.26 13.92 14.76
N GLY A 122 1.08 12.60 14.58
CA GLY A 122 0.29 11.77 15.48
C GLY A 122 0.88 11.71 16.89
N ARG A 123 0.04 11.90 17.91
CA ARG A 123 0.39 11.75 19.32
C ARG A 123 -0.41 10.64 20.03
N ASP A 124 -1.64 10.37 19.60
CA ASP A 124 -2.44 9.25 20.10
C ASP A 124 -3.04 8.45 18.93
N PHE A 125 -2.44 7.30 18.67
CA PHE A 125 -2.82 6.44 17.54
C PHE A 125 -4.11 5.64 17.80
N LYS A 126 -4.72 5.79 18.98
CA LYS A 126 -5.98 5.13 19.37
C LYS A 126 -7.16 6.07 19.50
N LYS A 127 -7.00 7.33 19.10
CA LYS A 127 -8.06 8.34 19.06
C LYS A 127 -8.20 8.90 17.65
N VAL A 128 -9.39 9.42 17.35
CA VAL A 128 -9.66 10.15 16.08
C VAL A 128 -9.42 11.64 16.32
N GLU A 129 -8.76 12.29 15.36
CA GLU A 129 -8.47 13.72 15.35
C GLU A 129 -9.76 14.56 15.47
N GLU A 130 -9.80 15.52 16.40
CA GLU A 130 -10.97 16.33 16.67
C GLU A 130 -11.36 17.28 15.53
N HIS A 131 -10.40 17.77 14.74
CA HIS A 131 -10.69 18.59 13.54
C HIS A 131 -11.32 17.76 12.41
N SER A 132 -11.03 16.48 12.34
CA SER A 132 -11.55 15.61 11.28
C SER A 132 -12.75 14.78 11.71
N GLY A 133 -12.91 14.51 13.00
CA GLY A 133 -13.98 13.71 13.58
C GLY A 133 -15.02 14.53 14.32
N ASP A 134 -15.02 14.39 15.62
CA ASP A 134 -15.81 15.21 16.55
C ASP A 134 -14.94 15.67 17.73
N ALA A 135 -15.38 16.74 18.41
CA ALA A 135 -14.59 17.35 19.49
C ALA A 135 -14.34 16.44 20.71
N SER A 136 -14.97 15.28 20.77
CA SER A 136 -14.75 14.26 21.81
C SER A 136 -13.61 13.28 21.46
N ASN A 137 -13.00 13.38 20.27
CA ASN A 137 -12.06 12.39 19.73
C ASN A 137 -12.66 10.97 19.63
N ALA A 138 -13.98 10.88 19.46
CA ALA A 138 -14.68 9.62 19.40
C ALA A 138 -14.66 9.00 18.00
N TRP A 139 -14.87 7.70 17.95
CA TRP A 139 -14.88 6.92 16.70
C TRP A 139 -16.17 7.07 15.89
N THR A 140 -17.20 7.76 16.42
CA THR A 140 -18.53 7.83 15.78
C THR A 140 -18.50 8.37 14.36
N ALA A 141 -17.77 9.48 14.12
CA ALA A 141 -17.66 10.06 12.78
C ALA A 141 -16.91 9.12 11.83
N PHE A 142 -15.89 8.44 12.32
CA PHE A 142 -15.13 7.45 11.58
C PHE A 142 -15.99 6.23 11.20
N ASP A 143 -16.73 5.66 12.16
CA ASP A 143 -17.63 4.52 11.93
C ASP A 143 -18.71 4.86 10.90
N ASN A 144 -19.26 6.07 10.96
CA ASN A 144 -20.25 6.55 10.00
C ASN A 144 -19.66 6.68 8.59
N LEU A 145 -18.44 7.17 8.46
CA LEU A 145 -17.72 7.21 7.17
C LEU A 145 -17.52 5.80 6.61
N VAL A 146 -16.99 4.87 7.42
CA VAL A 146 -16.76 3.47 7.00
C VAL A 146 -18.07 2.82 6.56
N ALA A 147 -19.14 2.98 7.33
CA ALA A 147 -20.46 2.43 6.98
C ALA A 147 -21.00 3.01 5.67
N ALA A 148 -20.85 4.33 5.44
CA ALA A 148 -21.29 4.99 4.21
C ALA A 148 -20.45 4.56 3.00
N ALA A 149 -19.14 4.41 3.16
CA ALA A 149 -18.24 3.92 2.12
C ALA A 149 -18.62 2.47 1.73
N HIS A 150 -18.76 1.57 2.69
CA HIS A 150 -19.14 0.18 2.46
C HIS A 150 -20.52 0.05 1.79
N SER A 151 -21.50 0.86 2.22
CA SER A 151 -22.82 0.88 1.58
C SER A 151 -22.79 1.34 0.12
N SER A 152 -21.76 2.12 -0.24
CA SER A 152 -21.48 2.59 -1.61
C SER A 152 -20.57 1.64 -2.39
N GLY A 153 -20.14 0.52 -1.80
CA GLY A 153 -19.19 -0.44 -2.38
C GLY A 153 -17.74 0.08 -2.44
N ILE A 154 -17.42 1.05 -1.59
CA ILE A 154 -16.09 1.68 -1.49
C ILE A 154 -15.38 1.18 -0.24
N LYS A 155 -14.15 0.69 -0.39
CA LYS A 155 -13.26 0.29 0.69
C LYS A 155 -12.61 1.51 1.35
N VAL A 156 -12.22 1.38 2.62
CA VAL A 156 -11.53 2.43 3.37
C VAL A 156 -10.11 1.99 3.71
N ILE A 157 -9.13 2.78 3.24
CA ILE A 157 -7.72 2.65 3.56
C ILE A 157 -7.34 3.82 4.47
N VAL A 158 -6.74 3.52 5.60
CA VAL A 158 -6.23 4.51 6.54
C VAL A 158 -4.73 4.67 6.34
N ASP A 159 -4.25 5.91 6.34
CA ASP A 159 -2.82 6.18 6.46
C ASP A 159 -2.38 5.93 7.90
N PHE A 160 -1.29 5.19 8.08
CA PHE A 160 -0.76 4.78 9.38
C PHE A 160 0.74 5.04 9.43
N ALA A 161 1.17 5.96 10.31
CA ALA A 161 2.54 6.46 10.41
C ALA A 161 3.28 5.91 11.65
N PRO A 162 3.69 4.64 11.69
CA PRO A 162 4.27 4.04 12.89
C PRO A 162 5.73 4.43 13.14
N ASN A 163 6.37 5.16 12.21
CA ASN A 163 7.76 5.56 12.30
C ASN A 163 8.00 6.57 13.44
N HIS A 164 7.10 7.53 13.58
CA HIS A 164 7.35 8.71 14.39
C HIS A 164 6.08 9.21 15.10
N SER A 165 6.30 10.04 16.10
CA SER A 165 5.28 10.89 16.69
C SER A 165 5.43 12.35 16.21
N THR A 166 5.14 13.32 17.04
CA THR A 166 5.30 14.75 16.75
C THR A 166 6.77 15.13 16.63
N GLN A 167 7.09 16.36 16.20
CA GLN A 167 8.48 16.83 16.18
C GLN A 167 9.10 16.80 17.57
N ASP A 168 10.39 16.48 17.63
CA ASP A 168 11.16 16.36 18.87
C ASP A 168 11.36 17.72 19.59
N ASN A 169 11.24 18.82 18.87
CA ASN A 169 11.34 20.20 19.36
C ASN A 169 9.99 20.91 19.49
N ALA A 170 8.87 20.23 19.31
CA ALA A 170 7.53 20.77 19.53
C ALA A 170 7.27 20.99 21.02
N GLY A 171 6.26 21.79 21.37
CA GLY A 171 5.91 22.09 22.77
C GLY A 171 5.59 20.86 23.62
N GLU A 172 5.16 19.77 23.00
CA GLU A 172 4.93 18.46 23.62
C GLU A 172 6.17 17.54 23.56
N PHE A 173 7.24 17.95 22.90
CA PHE A 173 8.53 17.24 22.80
C PHE A 173 8.40 15.79 22.31
N GLY A 174 7.66 15.56 21.21
CA GLY A 174 7.45 14.23 20.68
C GLY A 174 6.58 13.31 21.53
N ALA A 175 5.59 13.85 22.25
CA ALA A 175 4.77 13.08 23.17
C ALA A 175 3.95 11.99 22.47
N ILE A 176 3.79 10.86 23.18
CA ILE A 176 2.89 9.76 22.81
C ILE A 176 1.89 9.53 23.95
N TYR A 177 0.62 9.31 23.54
CA TYR A 177 -0.49 8.98 24.43
C TYR A 177 -1.11 7.64 24.02
N ASP A 178 -1.70 6.93 24.96
CA ASP A 178 -2.52 5.73 24.75
C ASP A 178 -3.95 6.00 25.21
N ASN A 179 -4.84 6.25 24.27
CA ASN A 179 -6.24 6.58 24.53
C ASN A 179 -6.41 7.68 25.61
N GLY A 180 -5.67 8.78 25.42
CA GLY A 180 -5.63 9.95 26.33
C GLY A 180 -4.71 9.81 27.53
N THR A 181 -4.08 8.67 27.74
CA THR A 181 -3.11 8.47 28.83
C THR A 181 -1.70 8.74 28.31
N PHE A 182 -0.99 9.70 28.92
CA PHE A 182 0.39 10.00 28.57
C PHE A 182 1.29 8.79 28.82
N LEU A 183 2.04 8.37 27.79
CA LEU A 183 3.01 7.28 27.85
C LEU A 183 4.44 7.78 28.06
N GLY A 184 4.84 8.82 27.34
CA GLY A 184 6.18 9.38 27.38
C GLY A 184 6.39 10.44 26.30
N ASN A 185 7.56 11.07 26.32
CA ASN A 185 7.97 11.99 25.27
C ASN A 185 9.46 11.82 24.93
N PHE A 186 9.87 12.36 23.78
CA PHE A 186 11.22 12.24 23.26
C PHE A 186 12.26 12.86 24.22
N THR A 187 12.01 14.06 24.78
CA THR A 187 13.00 14.80 25.58
C THR A 187 13.28 14.13 26.91
N ALA A 188 12.27 13.50 27.55
CA ALA A 188 12.38 12.86 28.86
C ALA A 188 12.12 11.34 28.76
N ASP A 189 12.79 10.68 27.83
CA ASP A 189 12.58 9.28 27.48
C ASP A 189 13.37 8.32 28.38
N SER A 190 13.03 8.28 29.65
CA SER A 190 13.66 7.31 30.57
C SER A 190 13.26 5.86 30.30
N ASN A 191 12.22 5.64 29.49
CA ASN A 191 11.70 4.33 29.17
C ASN A 191 12.33 3.72 27.89
N GLY A 192 13.00 4.53 27.05
CA GLY A 192 13.58 4.09 25.78
C GLY A 192 12.55 3.84 24.68
N TYR A 193 11.48 4.64 24.64
CA TYR A 193 10.43 4.55 23.63
C TYR A 193 10.82 5.15 22.27
N PHE A 194 11.93 5.90 22.24
CA PHE A 194 12.43 6.57 21.05
C PHE A 194 13.90 6.22 20.76
N HIS A 195 14.31 6.34 19.51
CA HIS A 195 15.72 6.34 19.12
C HIS A 195 16.28 7.76 19.20
N HIS A 196 17.47 7.91 19.78
CA HIS A 196 18.13 9.21 20.03
C HIS A 196 19.43 9.34 19.23
N ASN A 197 19.42 8.98 17.95
CA ASN A 197 20.61 8.93 17.10
C ASN A 197 20.88 10.23 16.30
N GLY A 198 20.01 11.24 16.46
CA GLY A 198 20.08 12.48 15.65
C GLY A 198 19.37 12.36 14.30
N ASN A 199 19.46 13.39 13.48
CA ASN A 199 18.82 13.45 12.16
C ASN A 199 19.55 12.62 11.11
N ILE A 200 18.82 12.10 10.11
CA ILE A 200 19.38 11.46 8.92
C ILE A 200 20.24 12.47 8.17
N MET A 201 21.53 12.15 7.99
CA MET A 201 22.51 12.97 7.25
C MET A 201 22.91 12.29 5.93
N ASP A 202 22.86 10.97 5.85
CA ASP A 202 23.11 10.19 4.63
C ASP A 202 21.91 9.30 4.32
N TRP A 203 21.15 9.68 3.29
CA TRP A 203 19.94 8.98 2.83
C TRP A 203 20.22 7.64 2.13
N ASN A 204 21.49 7.31 1.89
CA ASN A 204 21.93 6.03 1.35
C ASN A 204 22.47 5.10 2.44
N ASP A 205 22.68 5.61 3.66
CA ASP A 205 23.06 4.80 4.81
C ASP A 205 21.83 4.16 5.44
N ARG A 206 21.73 2.84 5.27
CA ARG A 206 20.61 2.01 5.77
C ARG A 206 20.35 2.15 7.26
N TYR A 207 21.44 2.30 8.05
CA TYR A 207 21.31 2.47 9.50
C TYR A 207 20.70 3.83 9.84
N GLN A 208 21.23 4.92 9.26
CA GLN A 208 20.64 6.23 9.51
C GLN A 208 19.19 6.29 9.05
N VAL A 209 18.89 5.73 7.87
CA VAL A 209 17.52 5.74 7.33
C VAL A 209 16.52 5.05 8.25
N GLN A 210 16.92 4.02 9.02
CA GLN A 210 16.02 3.21 9.86
C GLN A 210 16.04 3.54 11.36
N TYR A 211 17.03 4.33 11.83
CA TYR A 211 17.24 4.54 13.26
C TYR A 211 17.50 6.00 13.66
N TYR A 212 17.47 6.92 12.69
CA TYR A 212 17.66 8.35 12.92
C TYR A 212 16.36 9.09 12.63
N THR A 213 16.20 10.26 13.24
CA THR A 213 15.00 11.07 13.08
C THR A 213 14.82 11.54 11.64
N LEU A 214 13.63 11.32 11.09
CA LEU A 214 13.18 11.83 9.80
C LEU A 214 12.67 13.26 10.02
N PHE A 215 13.38 14.28 9.48
CA PHE A 215 12.95 15.69 9.56
C PHE A 215 12.62 16.19 10.97
N ASN A 216 13.41 15.83 11.98
CA ASN A 216 13.19 16.11 13.41
C ASN A 216 11.90 15.50 13.99
N LEU A 217 11.26 14.56 13.33
CA LEU A 217 10.15 13.80 13.91
C LEU A 217 10.69 12.81 14.93
N ALA A 218 10.10 12.76 16.13
CA ALA A 218 10.54 11.87 17.19
C ALA A 218 10.40 10.41 16.76
N ASP A 219 11.53 9.77 16.49
CA ASP A 219 11.64 8.42 15.94
C ASP A 219 11.30 7.37 16.99
N ILE A 220 10.22 6.62 16.78
CA ILE A 220 9.71 5.64 17.72
C ILE A 220 10.57 4.38 17.68
N ASN A 221 10.94 3.86 18.86
CA ASN A 221 11.64 2.59 19.02
C ASN A 221 10.64 1.43 18.97
N GLN A 222 10.34 0.91 17.80
CA GLN A 222 9.39 -0.20 17.62
C GLN A 222 9.97 -1.54 18.12
N GLU A 223 11.28 -1.64 18.36
CA GLU A 223 11.91 -2.80 19.03
C GLU A 223 11.65 -2.79 20.55
N HIS A 224 11.16 -1.72 21.13
CA HIS A 224 10.72 -1.69 22.51
C HIS A 224 9.36 -2.39 22.67
N ALA A 225 9.26 -3.35 23.61
CA ALA A 225 8.07 -4.20 23.77
C ALA A 225 6.75 -3.43 23.94
N THR A 226 6.79 -2.28 24.64
CA THR A 226 5.60 -1.42 24.85
C THR A 226 5.19 -0.76 23.54
N MET A 227 6.15 -0.24 22.75
CA MET A 227 5.86 0.43 21.50
C MET A 227 5.40 -0.56 20.43
N ASP A 228 6.02 -1.75 20.36
CA ASP A 228 5.55 -2.86 19.54
C ASP A 228 4.07 -3.17 19.81
N ALA A 229 3.73 -3.40 21.07
CA ALA A 229 2.36 -3.73 21.49
C ALA A 229 1.38 -2.59 21.22
N TYR A 230 1.78 -1.35 21.49
CA TYR A 230 0.95 -0.16 21.29
C TYR A 230 0.60 0.05 19.81
N MET A 231 1.59 0.05 18.91
CA MET A 231 1.38 0.27 17.49
C MET A 231 0.56 -0.84 16.84
N LYS A 232 0.82 -2.11 17.19
CA LYS A 232 0.01 -3.23 16.72
C LYS A 232 -1.44 -3.16 17.21
N ALA A 233 -1.64 -2.77 18.47
CA ALA A 233 -2.99 -2.60 19.02
C ALA A 233 -3.72 -1.41 18.36
N ALA A 234 -3.04 -0.34 18.00
CA ALA A 234 -3.61 0.77 17.26
C ALA A 234 -4.09 0.33 15.85
N ALA A 235 -3.25 -0.41 15.10
CA ALA A 235 -3.66 -0.96 13.81
C ALA A 235 -4.87 -1.91 13.92
N GLN A 236 -4.88 -2.79 14.93
CA GLN A 236 -6.02 -3.68 15.20
C GLN A 236 -7.28 -2.92 15.57
N LEU A 237 -7.17 -1.79 16.29
CA LEU A 237 -8.32 -0.95 16.63
C LEU A 237 -8.99 -0.40 15.36
N PHE A 238 -8.21 0.11 14.39
CA PHE A 238 -8.76 0.52 13.09
C PHE A 238 -9.44 -0.65 12.35
N GLN A 239 -8.88 -1.86 12.40
CA GLN A 239 -9.53 -3.04 11.81
C GLN A 239 -10.86 -3.38 12.52
N GLN A 240 -10.96 -3.19 13.85
CA GLN A 240 -12.22 -3.35 14.59
C GLN A 240 -13.29 -2.35 14.14
N HIS A 241 -12.88 -1.16 13.73
CA HIS A 241 -13.73 -0.11 13.15
C HIS A 241 -13.97 -0.28 11.63
N GLY A 242 -13.58 -1.44 11.05
CA GLY A 242 -13.97 -1.84 9.70
C GLY A 242 -13.06 -1.35 8.57
N VAL A 243 -11.82 -0.98 8.86
CA VAL A 243 -10.84 -0.57 7.84
C VAL A 243 -10.46 -1.76 6.96
N ASP A 244 -10.45 -1.55 5.63
CA ASP A 244 -10.11 -2.56 4.62
C ASP A 244 -8.63 -2.61 4.27
N GLY A 245 -7.86 -1.58 4.62
CA GLY A 245 -6.44 -1.53 4.32
C GLY A 245 -5.71 -0.41 5.04
N PHE A 246 -4.38 -0.47 4.97
CA PHE A 246 -3.48 0.57 5.48
C PHE A 246 -2.48 0.97 4.41
N ARG A 247 -2.28 2.27 4.25
CA ARG A 247 -1.05 2.80 3.71
C ARG A 247 -0.10 3.02 4.88
N VAL A 248 0.98 2.26 4.92
CA VAL A 248 1.99 2.42 5.98
C VAL A 248 2.96 3.50 5.55
N ASP A 249 2.99 4.58 6.31
CA ASP A 249 3.88 5.70 6.09
C ASP A 249 5.33 5.32 6.38
N ALA A 250 6.27 5.93 5.65
CA ALA A 250 7.69 5.89 5.95
C ALA A 250 8.27 4.47 6.13
N VAL A 251 7.78 3.45 5.37
CA VAL A 251 8.28 2.06 5.53
C VAL A 251 9.78 1.91 5.25
N LYS A 252 10.39 2.84 4.52
CA LYS A 252 11.84 2.92 4.33
C LYS A 252 12.57 3.19 5.64
N HIS A 253 11.90 3.87 6.58
CA HIS A 253 12.47 4.43 7.82
C HIS A 253 12.19 3.57 9.07
N VAL A 254 11.53 2.44 8.94
CA VAL A 254 11.24 1.50 10.02
C VAL A 254 11.94 0.18 9.76
N THR A 255 12.39 -0.51 10.81
CA THR A 255 13.09 -1.79 10.67
C THR A 255 12.22 -2.86 10.03
N TRP A 256 12.79 -3.63 9.10
CA TRP A 256 12.04 -4.64 8.34
C TRP A 256 11.47 -5.73 9.22
N GLY A 257 12.24 -6.15 10.21
CA GLY A 257 11.80 -7.19 11.13
C GLY A 257 10.52 -6.82 11.85
N TRP A 258 10.46 -5.59 12.38
CA TRP A 258 9.24 -5.12 13.03
C TRP A 258 8.07 -5.02 12.06
N GLN A 259 8.29 -4.51 10.84
CA GLN A 259 7.21 -4.38 9.84
C GLN A 259 6.66 -5.72 9.38
N TYR A 260 7.50 -6.77 9.26
CA TYR A 260 7.01 -8.13 8.98
C TYR A 260 6.13 -8.65 10.11
N SER A 261 6.50 -8.36 11.35
CA SER A 261 5.69 -8.68 12.53
C SER A 261 4.39 -7.88 12.59
N LEU A 262 4.40 -6.60 12.19
CA LEU A 262 3.19 -5.77 12.04
C LEU A 262 2.25 -6.37 11.00
N ALA A 263 2.74 -6.66 9.79
CA ALA A 263 1.94 -7.27 8.73
C ALA A 263 1.33 -8.60 9.17
N ASN A 264 2.11 -9.45 9.82
CA ASN A 264 1.62 -10.71 10.38
C ASN A 264 0.53 -10.50 11.43
N SER A 265 0.67 -9.47 12.29
CA SER A 265 -0.35 -9.11 13.29
C SER A 265 -1.65 -8.64 12.61
N VAL A 266 -1.56 -7.78 11.60
CA VAL A 266 -2.70 -7.28 10.83
C VAL A 266 -3.43 -8.43 10.15
N TYR A 267 -2.72 -9.33 9.46
CA TYR A 267 -3.32 -10.47 8.76
C TYR A 267 -3.90 -11.54 9.69
N THR A 268 -3.36 -11.64 10.91
CA THR A 268 -3.94 -12.55 11.93
C THR A 268 -5.29 -12.03 12.42
N PHE A 269 -5.45 -10.72 12.51
CA PHE A 269 -6.69 -10.09 12.97
C PHE A 269 -7.75 -10.01 11.85
N GLY A 270 -7.35 -9.62 10.63
CA GLY A 270 -8.24 -9.45 9.47
C GLY A 270 -7.52 -9.57 8.14
N ASP A 271 -8.27 -9.49 7.05
CA ASP A 271 -7.77 -9.60 5.67
C ASP A 271 -7.55 -8.23 5.00
N SER A 272 -6.97 -7.27 5.74
CA SER A 272 -6.69 -5.91 5.25
C SER A 272 -5.57 -5.90 4.21
N PHE A 273 -5.66 -4.98 3.24
CA PHE A 273 -4.57 -4.74 2.27
C PHE A 273 -3.53 -3.80 2.86
N LEU A 274 -2.25 -4.15 2.72
CA LEU A 274 -1.13 -3.31 3.15
C LEU A 274 -0.29 -2.86 1.97
N PHE A 275 -0.05 -1.55 1.87
CA PHE A 275 0.98 -1.00 1.00
C PHE A 275 1.70 0.15 1.71
N GLY A 276 2.98 0.35 1.37
CA GLY A 276 3.84 1.28 2.08
C GLY A 276 4.46 2.33 1.17
N GLU A 277 4.92 3.39 1.81
CA GLU A 277 5.74 4.39 1.17
C GLU A 277 7.22 4.04 1.30
N TRP A 278 7.81 3.62 0.20
CA TRP A 278 9.27 3.55 0.05
C TRP A 278 9.70 4.61 -0.96
N TYR A 279 9.96 5.83 -0.46
CA TYR A 279 10.36 6.92 -1.35
C TYR A 279 11.70 6.63 -2.04
N GLN A 280 11.70 6.68 -3.36
CA GLN A 280 12.85 6.50 -4.23
C GLN A 280 12.62 7.17 -5.56
N GLY A 281 13.70 7.59 -6.23
CA GLY A 281 13.59 8.30 -7.51
C GLY A 281 13.27 7.37 -8.68
N ASN A 282 14.09 6.35 -8.88
CA ASN A 282 13.98 5.39 -9.98
C ASN A 282 14.74 4.10 -9.64
N THR A 283 14.88 3.20 -10.60
CA THR A 283 15.55 1.90 -10.42
C THR A 283 17.08 1.97 -10.27
N SER A 284 17.68 3.13 -10.43
CA SER A 284 19.11 3.36 -10.13
C SER A 284 19.36 3.95 -8.73
N ASP A 285 18.30 4.13 -7.93
CA ASP A 285 18.43 4.50 -6.53
C ASP A 285 19.30 3.48 -5.77
N PRO A 286 20.28 3.88 -4.96
CA PRO A 286 21.15 2.97 -4.22
C PRO A 286 20.40 1.97 -3.34
N LEU A 287 19.23 2.35 -2.82
CA LEU A 287 18.38 1.49 -1.99
C LEU A 287 17.24 0.81 -2.77
N PHE A 288 17.25 0.85 -4.10
CA PHE A 288 16.25 0.12 -4.91
C PHE A 288 16.23 -1.38 -4.61
N SER A 289 17.41 -1.99 -4.40
CA SER A 289 17.48 -3.41 -4.05
C SER A 289 16.77 -3.74 -2.74
N ASP A 290 16.72 -2.80 -1.82
CA ASP A 290 16.08 -2.97 -0.53
C ASP A 290 14.56 -2.90 -0.66
N SER A 291 14.04 -2.02 -1.51
CA SER A 291 12.60 -1.87 -1.73
C SER A 291 11.94 -3.17 -2.25
N TYR A 292 12.53 -3.82 -3.27
CA TYR A 292 11.94 -5.06 -3.78
C TYR A 292 12.17 -6.26 -2.84
N ARG A 293 13.30 -6.30 -2.11
CA ARG A 293 13.56 -7.34 -1.10
C ARG A 293 12.58 -7.25 0.06
N PHE A 294 12.28 -6.03 0.50
CA PHE A 294 11.25 -5.75 1.49
C PHE A 294 9.87 -6.19 1.00
N ALA A 295 9.41 -5.68 -0.14
CA ALA A 295 8.09 -5.98 -0.67
C ALA A 295 7.86 -7.47 -0.96
N ASN A 296 8.90 -8.17 -1.44
CA ASN A 296 8.80 -9.59 -1.76
C ASN A 296 8.62 -10.50 -0.52
N LYS A 297 8.97 -10.03 0.68
CA LYS A 297 8.98 -10.84 1.91
C LYS A 297 8.03 -10.34 3.00
N SER A 298 7.71 -9.05 3.03
CA SER A 298 6.97 -8.42 4.14
C SER A 298 5.47 -8.72 4.14
N GLY A 299 4.89 -8.99 2.99
CA GLY A 299 3.44 -8.95 2.80
C GLY A 299 2.87 -7.52 2.67
N ILE A 300 3.73 -6.51 2.67
CA ILE A 300 3.39 -5.10 2.44
C ILE A 300 3.79 -4.76 1.01
N SER A 301 2.84 -4.36 0.17
CA SER A 301 3.13 -3.82 -1.16
C SER A 301 3.70 -2.41 -1.07
N LEU A 302 4.02 -1.78 -2.18
CA LEU A 302 4.60 -0.43 -2.19
C LEU A 302 3.90 0.49 -3.19
N LEU A 303 4.02 1.80 -2.95
CA LEU A 303 3.84 2.83 -3.97
C LEU A 303 4.93 2.66 -5.04
N ASP A 304 4.54 2.63 -6.32
CA ASP A 304 5.46 2.40 -7.45
C ASP A 304 6.16 3.70 -7.87
N PHE A 305 7.08 4.19 -7.04
CA PHE A 305 7.83 5.42 -7.32
C PHE A 305 8.66 5.35 -8.60
N PRO A 306 9.35 4.23 -8.93
CA PRO A 306 10.08 4.17 -10.20
C PRO A 306 9.20 4.36 -11.42
N LEU A 307 8.00 3.76 -11.43
CA LEU A 307 7.04 3.96 -12.51
C LEU A 307 6.42 5.36 -12.47
N ASN A 308 6.13 5.90 -11.27
CA ASN A 308 5.67 7.28 -11.11
C ASN A 308 6.66 8.27 -11.72
N THR A 309 7.95 8.15 -11.42
CA THR A 309 9.00 9.00 -12.00
C THR A 309 9.01 8.92 -13.53
N ALA A 310 8.92 7.72 -14.10
CA ALA A 310 8.88 7.54 -15.55
C ALA A 310 7.62 8.15 -16.19
N ILE A 311 6.43 7.97 -15.58
CA ILE A 311 5.18 8.56 -16.04
C ILE A 311 5.27 10.08 -16.04
N ARG A 312 5.71 10.68 -14.92
CA ARG A 312 5.86 12.13 -14.77
C ARG A 312 6.83 12.72 -15.77
N ASN A 313 7.96 12.05 -16.03
CA ASN A 313 8.91 12.46 -17.03
C ASN A 313 8.34 12.39 -18.45
N VAL A 314 7.72 11.28 -18.82
CA VAL A 314 7.24 11.04 -20.19
C VAL A 314 6.05 11.93 -20.56
N PHE A 315 5.11 12.13 -19.65
CA PHE A 315 3.95 12.97 -19.90
C PHE A 315 4.14 14.42 -19.45
N GLY A 316 5.00 14.68 -18.48
CA GLY A 316 5.29 16.02 -17.96
C GLY A 316 6.40 16.76 -18.73
N SER A 317 7.28 16.07 -19.42
CA SER A 317 8.43 16.67 -20.16
C SER A 317 8.31 16.44 -21.67
N ALA A 318 8.74 17.42 -22.45
CA ALA A 318 8.82 17.30 -23.90
C ALA A 318 9.95 16.36 -24.37
N ASN A 319 10.99 16.16 -23.58
CA ASN A 319 12.23 15.49 -23.98
C ASN A 319 12.25 13.98 -23.64
N ALA A 320 11.39 13.52 -22.77
CA ALA A 320 11.31 12.10 -22.42
C ALA A 320 10.47 11.31 -23.43
N ASN A 321 10.72 10.01 -23.53
CA ASN A 321 10.07 9.13 -24.51
C ASN A 321 9.51 7.87 -23.82
N PHE A 322 8.65 7.13 -24.50
CA PHE A 322 8.04 5.93 -23.94
C PHE A 322 9.02 4.80 -23.61
N GLY A 323 10.24 4.83 -24.14
CA GLY A 323 11.30 3.91 -23.74
C GLY A 323 11.65 4.00 -22.25
N ASP A 324 11.47 5.18 -21.62
CA ASP A 324 11.71 5.36 -20.19
C ASP A 324 10.66 4.61 -19.35
N ILE A 325 9.38 4.66 -19.75
CA ILE A 325 8.31 3.85 -19.12
C ILE A 325 8.55 2.35 -19.33
N ASP A 326 8.90 1.93 -20.54
CA ASP A 326 9.14 0.51 -20.85
C ASP A 326 10.34 -0.04 -20.07
N THR A 327 11.40 0.77 -19.92
CA THR A 327 12.57 0.44 -19.09
C THR A 327 12.18 0.29 -17.62
N ALA A 328 11.46 1.26 -17.04
CA ALA A 328 11.02 1.20 -15.66
C ALA A 328 10.13 -0.04 -15.40
N LEU A 329 9.16 -0.31 -16.29
CA LEU A 329 8.32 -1.50 -16.21
C LEU A 329 9.15 -2.80 -16.26
N THR A 330 10.11 -2.89 -17.19
CA THR A 330 10.96 -4.07 -17.35
C THR A 330 11.80 -4.32 -16.09
N GLN A 331 12.44 -3.29 -15.56
CA GLN A 331 13.31 -3.40 -14.39
C GLN A 331 12.52 -3.72 -13.11
N VAL A 332 11.39 -3.06 -12.89
CA VAL A 332 10.51 -3.35 -11.73
C VAL A 332 9.93 -4.76 -11.85
N ASN A 333 9.42 -5.14 -13.02
CA ASN A 333 8.81 -6.46 -13.24
C ASN A 333 9.80 -7.62 -13.06
N ALA A 334 11.08 -7.39 -13.30
CA ALA A 334 12.13 -8.39 -13.10
C ALA A 334 12.49 -8.63 -11.62
N ARG A 335 12.16 -7.69 -10.72
CA ARG A 335 12.58 -7.71 -9.32
C ARG A 335 11.45 -7.93 -8.32
N PHE A 336 10.27 -7.35 -8.57
CA PHE A 336 9.13 -7.48 -7.68
C PHE A 336 8.32 -8.73 -8.02
N THR A 337 8.27 -9.68 -7.09
CA THR A 337 7.43 -10.90 -7.21
C THR A 337 5.96 -10.53 -7.31
N TRP A 338 5.54 -9.54 -6.51
CA TRP A 338 4.16 -9.08 -6.42
C TRP A 338 3.95 -7.74 -7.13
N LYS A 339 4.56 -7.58 -8.33
CA LYS A 339 4.54 -6.35 -9.12
C LYS A 339 3.13 -5.83 -9.46
N ASP A 340 2.14 -6.73 -9.53
CA ASP A 340 0.76 -6.38 -9.85
C ASP A 340 -0.04 -5.92 -8.61
N ASP A 341 0.56 -5.96 -7.42
CA ASP A 341 0.04 -5.38 -6.17
C ASP A 341 0.62 -3.98 -5.89
N LEU A 342 1.63 -3.53 -6.65
CA LEU A 342 2.18 -2.18 -6.52
C LEU A 342 1.12 -1.13 -6.84
N VAL A 343 1.08 -0.06 -6.03
CA VAL A 343 0.13 1.04 -6.21
C VAL A 343 0.72 2.08 -7.14
N THR A 344 0.07 2.27 -8.30
CA THR A 344 0.52 3.18 -9.36
C THR A 344 -0.17 4.54 -9.27
N PHE A 345 0.56 5.63 -9.46
CA PHE A 345 0.06 6.99 -9.28
C PHE A 345 0.84 7.99 -10.14
N ILE A 346 0.27 9.18 -10.37
CA ILE A 346 0.93 10.27 -11.11
C ILE A 346 1.38 11.40 -10.19
N ASP A 347 0.66 11.64 -9.11
CA ASP A 347 0.96 12.62 -8.07
C ASP A 347 0.35 12.16 -6.73
N ASN A 348 0.83 12.78 -5.64
CA ASN A 348 0.33 12.59 -4.30
C ASN A 348 0.57 13.86 -3.46
N HIS A 349 0.37 13.77 -2.15
CA HIS A 349 0.47 14.89 -1.22
C HIS A 349 1.92 15.35 -0.90
N ASP A 350 2.95 14.63 -1.35
CA ASP A 350 4.37 14.92 -1.08
C ASP A 350 5.12 15.44 -2.31
N MET A 351 4.43 15.67 -3.41
CA MET A 351 5.03 16.16 -4.64
C MET A 351 4.12 17.16 -5.35
N ALA A 352 4.72 18.02 -6.17
CA ALA A 352 3.95 18.92 -7.03
C ALA A 352 2.91 18.15 -7.85
N ARG A 353 1.69 18.70 -7.97
CA ARG A 353 0.65 18.10 -8.80
C ARG A 353 1.10 17.98 -10.26
N PHE A 354 0.51 17.05 -11.00
CA PHE A 354 0.89 16.83 -12.39
C PHE A 354 0.75 18.11 -13.23
N LEU A 355 -0.35 18.85 -13.08
CA LEU A 355 -0.56 20.10 -13.82
C LEU A 355 0.37 21.25 -13.39
N SER A 356 0.94 21.21 -12.19
CA SER A 356 1.99 22.16 -11.79
C SER A 356 3.34 21.86 -12.48
N ILE A 357 3.57 20.61 -12.96
CA ILE A 357 4.74 20.28 -13.78
C ILE A 357 4.48 20.64 -15.25
N ASN A 358 3.29 20.30 -15.72
CA ASN A 358 2.90 20.51 -17.13
C ASN A 358 1.41 20.85 -17.18
N ASN A 359 1.11 22.14 -17.27
CA ASN A 359 -0.26 22.65 -17.37
C ASN A 359 -0.87 22.34 -18.74
N ASN A 360 -1.05 21.04 -19.01
CA ASN A 360 -1.62 20.50 -20.25
C ASN A 360 -2.59 19.37 -19.95
N ASN A 361 -3.86 19.62 -20.15
CA ASN A 361 -4.93 18.65 -19.89
C ASN A 361 -4.83 17.39 -20.73
N ASP A 362 -4.40 17.48 -22.00
CA ASP A 362 -4.24 16.29 -22.86
C ASP A 362 -3.17 15.35 -22.29
N ARG A 363 -2.06 15.91 -21.75
CA ARG A 363 -1.02 15.14 -21.08
C ARG A 363 -1.53 14.50 -19.80
N LEU A 364 -2.31 15.23 -19.01
CA LEU A 364 -2.95 14.67 -17.82
C LEU A 364 -3.90 13.53 -18.19
N HIS A 365 -4.72 13.68 -19.23
CA HIS A 365 -5.62 12.61 -19.68
C HIS A 365 -4.85 11.36 -20.14
N GLN A 366 -3.72 11.54 -20.83
CA GLN A 366 -2.85 10.45 -21.24
C GLN A 366 -2.20 9.73 -20.04
N ALA A 367 -1.70 10.49 -19.07
CA ALA A 367 -1.11 9.96 -17.85
C ALA A 367 -2.16 9.21 -17.00
N LEU A 368 -3.37 9.76 -16.84
CA LEU A 368 -4.49 9.08 -16.17
C LEU A 368 -4.90 7.79 -16.90
N ALA A 369 -5.01 7.84 -18.22
CA ALA A 369 -5.37 6.66 -19.02
C ALA A 369 -4.31 5.56 -18.88
N PHE A 370 -3.02 5.92 -18.91
CA PHE A 370 -1.93 4.98 -18.67
C PHE A 370 -2.03 4.37 -17.26
N THR A 371 -2.14 5.20 -16.22
CA THR A 371 -2.20 4.75 -14.82
C THR A 371 -3.38 3.81 -14.55
N LEU A 372 -4.56 4.12 -15.11
CA LEU A 372 -5.77 3.32 -14.95
C LEU A 372 -5.76 2.01 -15.75
N THR A 373 -4.88 1.85 -16.73
CA THR A 373 -4.83 0.67 -17.61
C THR A 373 -3.53 -0.13 -17.55
N CYS A 374 -2.44 0.44 -17.03
CA CYS A 374 -1.20 -0.31 -16.82
C CYS A 374 -1.34 -1.40 -15.73
N ARG A 375 -0.27 -2.13 -15.46
CA ARG A 375 -0.24 -3.08 -14.35
C ARG A 375 -0.27 -2.34 -13.00
N GLY A 376 -0.68 -3.02 -11.94
CA GLY A 376 -0.75 -2.47 -10.59
C GLY A 376 -2.15 -1.94 -10.24
N ILE A 377 -2.24 -1.31 -9.08
CA ILE A 377 -3.47 -0.77 -8.50
C ILE A 377 -3.43 0.75 -8.66
N PRO A 378 -4.29 1.36 -9.49
CA PRO A 378 -4.24 2.80 -9.72
C PRO A 378 -4.71 3.59 -8.50
N CYS A 379 -3.98 4.66 -8.18
CA CYS A 379 -4.32 5.66 -7.19
C CYS A 379 -4.40 7.04 -7.83
N ILE A 380 -5.48 7.77 -7.57
CA ILE A 380 -5.74 9.12 -8.04
C ILE A 380 -5.73 10.04 -6.84
N TYR A 381 -4.96 11.10 -6.88
CA TYR A 381 -4.93 12.13 -5.85
C TYR A 381 -6.14 13.05 -5.97
N TYR A 382 -6.80 13.42 -4.86
CA TYR A 382 -8.03 14.19 -4.85
C TYR A 382 -7.95 15.45 -5.70
N GLY A 383 -9.01 15.73 -6.47
CA GLY A 383 -9.11 16.90 -7.31
C GLY A 383 -8.36 16.85 -8.64
N THR A 384 -7.55 15.80 -8.91
CA THR A 384 -6.88 15.61 -10.21
C THR A 384 -7.89 15.55 -11.35
N GLU A 385 -9.04 14.94 -11.10
CA GLU A 385 -10.17 14.88 -12.05
C GLU A 385 -10.90 16.23 -12.23
N GLN A 386 -10.62 17.20 -11.35
CA GLN A 386 -11.11 18.57 -11.42
C GLN A 386 -10.04 19.54 -11.93
N TYR A 387 -8.88 19.05 -12.38
CA TYR A 387 -7.72 19.85 -12.81
C TYR A 387 -7.15 20.74 -11.70
N LEU A 388 -7.29 20.30 -10.45
CA LEU A 388 -6.87 21.05 -9.28
C LEU A 388 -5.34 21.10 -9.20
N HIS A 389 -4.77 22.30 -9.18
CA HIS A 389 -3.34 22.55 -8.93
C HIS A 389 -3.13 23.99 -8.43
N ASP A 390 -1.98 24.24 -7.85
CA ASP A 390 -1.49 25.58 -7.52
C ASP A 390 0.01 25.60 -7.82
N ASP A 391 0.45 26.62 -8.54
CA ASP A 391 1.83 26.69 -9.07
C ASP A 391 2.74 27.57 -8.22
N THR A 392 2.24 28.06 -7.08
CA THR A 392 3.05 28.84 -6.13
C THR A 392 4.25 28.01 -5.70
N ASP A 393 5.43 28.62 -5.71
CA ASP A 393 6.72 27.97 -5.40
C ASP A 393 6.95 26.64 -6.16
N GLY A 394 6.47 26.55 -7.41
CA GLY A 394 6.57 25.37 -8.24
C GLY A 394 5.60 24.24 -7.86
N GLY A 395 4.56 24.55 -7.07
CA GLY A 395 3.52 23.62 -6.67
C GLY A 395 3.95 22.60 -5.62
N GLY A 396 5.06 22.84 -4.91
CA GLY A 396 5.48 22.01 -3.79
C GLY A 396 4.64 22.21 -2.52
N ASP A 397 4.96 21.46 -1.44
CA ASP A 397 4.29 21.62 -0.14
C ASP A 397 4.41 23.06 0.39
N PRO A 398 3.32 23.69 0.84
CA PRO A 398 1.95 23.18 1.04
C PRO A 398 1.03 23.38 -0.19
N TYR A 399 1.51 23.95 -1.29
CA TYR A 399 0.69 24.37 -2.44
C TYR A 399 0.20 23.18 -3.31
N ASN A 400 0.76 21.99 -3.14
CA ASN A 400 0.25 20.75 -3.72
C ASN A 400 -1.03 20.23 -3.02
N ARG A 401 -1.48 20.90 -1.93
CA ARG A 401 -2.65 20.55 -1.11
C ARG A 401 -3.75 21.61 -1.12
N PRO A 402 -4.17 22.13 -2.30
CA PRO A 402 -5.26 23.11 -2.37
C PRO A 402 -6.57 22.48 -1.94
N GLN A 403 -7.52 23.32 -1.46
CA GLN A 403 -8.86 22.84 -1.13
C GLN A 403 -9.63 22.43 -2.37
N MET A 404 -10.30 21.28 -2.31
CA MET A 404 -11.23 20.86 -3.35
C MET A 404 -12.55 21.61 -3.22
N VAL A 405 -12.76 22.59 -4.11
CA VAL A 405 -13.95 23.44 -4.11
C VAL A 405 -14.96 23.04 -5.18
N ASN A 406 -14.58 22.19 -6.13
CA ASN A 406 -15.41 21.79 -7.25
C ASN A 406 -15.57 20.26 -7.30
N PHE A 407 -16.80 19.80 -7.54
CA PHE A 407 -17.19 18.40 -7.65
C PHE A 407 -18.00 18.16 -8.94
N SER A 408 -17.53 18.72 -10.06
CA SER A 408 -18.18 18.56 -11.36
C SER A 408 -18.06 17.12 -11.86
N THR A 409 -19.16 16.55 -12.34
CA THR A 409 -19.20 15.25 -13.01
C THR A 409 -19.05 15.35 -14.52
N SER A 410 -18.81 16.57 -15.06
CA SER A 410 -18.76 16.83 -16.49
C SER A 410 -17.34 17.03 -17.05
N THR A 411 -16.29 17.07 -16.21
CA THR A 411 -14.92 17.20 -16.69
C THR A 411 -14.51 15.98 -17.52
N THR A 412 -13.64 16.16 -18.49
CA THR A 412 -13.12 15.06 -19.30
C THR A 412 -12.34 14.07 -18.43
N ALA A 413 -11.55 14.56 -17.45
CA ALA A 413 -10.79 13.70 -16.54
C ALA A 413 -11.70 12.87 -15.62
N TYR A 414 -12.82 13.44 -15.10
CA TYR A 414 -13.82 12.67 -14.35
C TYR A 414 -14.43 11.56 -15.21
N ASN A 415 -14.87 11.88 -16.43
CA ASN A 415 -15.51 10.92 -17.33
C ASN A 415 -14.52 9.87 -17.85
N LEU A 416 -13.25 10.22 -18.06
CA LEU A 416 -12.18 9.29 -18.40
C LEU A 416 -11.95 8.28 -17.27
N THR A 417 -11.81 8.81 -16.05
CA THR A 417 -11.65 7.98 -14.84
C THR A 417 -12.83 7.03 -14.69
N LYS A 418 -14.06 7.54 -14.82
CA LYS A 418 -15.26 6.72 -14.76
C LYS A 418 -15.24 5.56 -15.78
N LYS A 419 -15.02 5.88 -17.07
CA LYS A 419 -15.00 4.87 -18.13
C LYS A 419 -13.93 3.80 -17.87
N LEU A 420 -12.71 4.19 -17.47
CA LEU A 420 -11.63 3.23 -17.25
C LEU A 420 -11.80 2.44 -15.95
N SER A 421 -12.41 3.03 -14.92
CA SER A 421 -12.81 2.31 -13.70
C SER A 421 -13.89 1.27 -14.00
N ASP A 422 -14.90 1.62 -14.81
CA ASP A 422 -15.92 0.69 -15.25
C ASP A 422 -15.33 -0.45 -16.11
N LEU A 423 -14.31 -0.15 -16.93
CA LEU A 423 -13.58 -1.15 -17.68
C LEU A 423 -12.79 -2.09 -16.75
N ARG A 424 -12.12 -1.58 -15.69
CA ARG A 424 -11.43 -2.43 -14.70
C ARG A 424 -12.40 -3.37 -13.97
N LYS A 425 -13.61 -2.89 -13.68
CA LYS A 425 -14.66 -3.71 -13.07
C LYS A 425 -15.19 -4.79 -14.00
N SER A 426 -15.31 -4.51 -15.30
CA SER A 426 -15.94 -5.42 -16.28
C SER A 426 -14.94 -6.35 -16.98
N ASN A 427 -13.68 -5.93 -17.18
CA ASN A 427 -12.67 -6.70 -17.89
C ASN A 427 -11.53 -7.13 -16.95
N THR A 428 -11.44 -8.42 -16.66
CA THR A 428 -10.45 -9.00 -15.75
C THR A 428 -9.00 -8.82 -16.22
N ALA A 429 -8.78 -8.53 -17.50
CA ALA A 429 -7.44 -8.29 -18.03
C ALA A 429 -6.74 -7.08 -17.35
N LEU A 430 -7.48 -6.03 -16.97
CA LEU A 430 -6.89 -4.86 -16.30
C LEU A 430 -6.49 -5.14 -14.84
N GLY A 431 -7.26 -5.97 -14.13
CA GLY A 431 -6.93 -6.34 -12.75
C GLY A 431 -5.88 -7.45 -12.65
N TYR A 432 -6.03 -8.51 -13.46
CA TYR A 432 -5.28 -9.76 -13.29
C TYR A 432 -4.35 -10.10 -14.44
N GLY A 433 -4.43 -9.35 -15.55
CA GLY A 433 -3.72 -9.69 -16.79
C GLY A 433 -2.25 -9.30 -16.79
N SER A 434 -1.45 -10.05 -17.54
CA SER A 434 -0.11 -9.63 -17.93
C SER A 434 -0.16 -8.34 -18.75
N MET A 435 0.92 -7.57 -18.73
CA MET A 435 1.12 -6.40 -19.58
C MET A 435 2.24 -6.69 -20.58
N THR A 436 1.97 -6.46 -21.86
CA THR A 436 2.92 -6.72 -22.95
C THR A 436 2.97 -5.52 -23.89
N GLN A 437 4.13 -4.95 -24.11
CA GLN A 437 4.36 -3.95 -25.16
C GLN A 437 4.14 -4.60 -26.53
N ARG A 438 3.36 -3.96 -27.39
CA ARG A 438 3.00 -4.44 -28.73
C ARG A 438 3.61 -3.60 -29.86
N TRP A 439 3.71 -2.30 -29.66
CA TRP A 439 4.30 -1.37 -30.62
C TRP A 439 4.77 -0.11 -29.88
N MET A 440 5.90 0.47 -30.26
CA MET A 440 6.45 1.65 -29.60
C MET A 440 7.36 2.45 -30.52
N ASN A 441 7.31 3.78 -30.35
CA ASN A 441 8.36 4.73 -30.73
C ASN A 441 8.49 5.81 -29.65
N SER A 442 9.17 6.92 -29.92
CA SER A 442 9.35 8.02 -28.94
C SER A 442 8.03 8.60 -28.43
N ASP A 443 7.00 8.67 -29.26
CA ASP A 443 5.76 9.38 -29.00
C ASP A 443 4.52 8.48 -28.89
N VAL A 444 4.63 7.25 -29.32
CA VAL A 444 3.52 6.27 -29.29
C VAL A 444 3.90 5.06 -28.48
N TYR A 445 2.99 4.65 -27.60
CA TYR A 445 3.08 3.40 -26.86
C TYR A 445 1.80 2.61 -26.99
N ILE A 446 1.90 1.38 -27.54
CA ILE A 446 0.78 0.46 -27.64
C ILE A 446 1.12 -0.78 -26.83
N TYR A 447 0.27 -1.10 -25.86
CA TYR A 447 0.43 -2.25 -25.00
C TYR A 447 -0.88 -2.98 -24.79
N GLU A 448 -0.77 -4.24 -24.43
CA GLU A 448 -1.87 -5.16 -24.21
C GLU A 448 -1.89 -5.65 -22.77
N ARG A 449 -3.08 -5.66 -22.16
CA ARG A 449 -3.38 -6.38 -20.94
C ARG A 449 -4.13 -7.65 -21.31
N LYS A 450 -3.72 -8.80 -20.78
CA LYS A 450 -4.33 -10.09 -21.12
C LYS A 450 -4.46 -10.99 -19.90
N PHE A 451 -5.69 -11.46 -19.65
CA PHE A 451 -5.99 -12.50 -18.65
C PHE A 451 -6.84 -13.56 -19.34
N TYR A 452 -6.25 -14.73 -19.60
CA TYR A 452 -6.82 -15.77 -20.46
C TYR A 452 -7.20 -15.20 -21.83
N ASN A 453 -8.50 -15.21 -22.18
CA ASN A 453 -8.97 -14.65 -23.45
C ASN A 453 -9.56 -13.24 -23.29
N SER A 454 -9.65 -12.71 -22.06
CA SER A 454 -9.98 -11.28 -21.85
C SER A 454 -8.77 -10.43 -22.21
N VAL A 455 -8.99 -9.42 -23.06
CA VAL A 455 -7.92 -8.58 -23.62
C VAL A 455 -8.34 -7.11 -23.58
N VAL A 456 -7.39 -6.24 -23.23
CA VAL A 456 -7.49 -4.79 -23.40
C VAL A 456 -6.23 -4.31 -24.11
N LEU A 457 -6.39 -3.75 -25.29
CA LEU A 457 -5.33 -3.12 -26.09
C LEU A 457 -5.44 -1.61 -25.92
N VAL A 458 -4.35 -0.94 -25.54
CA VAL A 458 -4.29 0.49 -25.27
C VAL A 458 -3.25 1.11 -26.19
N ALA A 459 -3.60 2.22 -26.86
CA ALA A 459 -2.69 3.01 -27.68
C ALA A 459 -2.70 4.47 -27.21
N ILE A 460 -1.52 5.02 -26.95
CA ILE A 460 -1.34 6.41 -26.53
C ILE A 460 -0.36 7.08 -27.49
N ASN A 461 -0.77 8.20 -28.09
CA ASN A 461 0.09 9.08 -28.86
C ASN A 461 0.24 10.42 -28.13
N LYS A 462 1.43 10.68 -27.60
CA LYS A 462 1.72 11.89 -26.85
C LYS A 462 2.20 13.06 -27.74
N SER A 463 2.43 12.86 -29.04
CA SER A 463 2.77 13.96 -29.93
C SER A 463 1.63 14.98 -29.99
N SER A 464 1.94 16.24 -29.83
CA SER A 464 0.93 17.32 -29.90
C SER A 464 0.48 17.63 -31.34
N SER A 465 1.22 17.19 -32.36
CA SER A 465 1.01 17.58 -33.75
C SER A 465 1.05 16.43 -34.76
N THR A 466 1.68 15.30 -34.40
CA THR A 466 1.94 14.23 -35.38
C THR A 466 1.00 13.06 -35.19
N ALA A 467 0.23 12.76 -36.24
CA ALA A 467 -0.46 11.49 -36.34
C ALA A 467 0.51 10.41 -36.85
N TYR A 468 0.54 9.27 -36.20
CA TYR A 468 1.46 8.18 -36.58
C TYR A 468 0.74 7.06 -37.32
N PRO A 469 1.26 6.62 -38.51
CA PRO A 469 0.80 5.41 -39.14
C PRO A 469 1.29 4.19 -38.34
N ILE A 470 0.35 3.37 -37.92
CA ILE A 470 0.64 2.12 -37.21
C ILE A 470 0.53 0.96 -38.16
N SER A 471 1.62 0.23 -38.35
CA SER A 471 1.72 -0.94 -39.21
C SER A 471 2.47 -2.08 -38.48
N GLY A 472 2.19 -3.32 -38.87
CA GLY A 472 2.82 -4.49 -38.25
C GLY A 472 2.41 -4.74 -36.81
N LEU A 473 1.28 -4.18 -36.36
CA LEU A 473 0.75 -4.41 -35.01
C LEU A 473 0.06 -5.78 -34.99
N PHE A 474 0.36 -6.54 -33.91
CA PHE A 474 -0.30 -7.80 -33.57
C PHE A 474 -0.93 -7.69 -32.18
N THR A 475 -2.05 -8.39 -31.97
CA THR A 475 -2.79 -8.40 -30.71
C THR A 475 -3.39 -9.77 -30.42
N SER A 476 -3.74 -10.02 -29.15
CA SER A 476 -4.53 -11.19 -28.75
C SER A 476 -6.04 -10.97 -28.86
N LEU A 477 -6.50 -9.77 -29.24
CA LEU A 477 -7.92 -9.53 -29.53
C LEU A 477 -8.39 -10.52 -30.64
N PRO A 478 -9.54 -11.20 -30.50
CA PRO A 478 -10.10 -12.01 -31.55
C PRO A 478 -10.31 -11.24 -32.86
N ALA A 479 -10.37 -11.94 -34.01
CA ALA A 479 -10.69 -11.31 -35.27
C ALA A 479 -12.05 -10.60 -35.21
N GLY A 480 -12.09 -9.35 -35.70
CA GLY A 480 -13.29 -8.52 -35.64
C GLY A 480 -13.00 -7.03 -35.79
N VAL A 481 -14.04 -6.21 -35.70
CA VAL A 481 -13.95 -4.74 -35.68
C VAL A 481 -14.17 -4.24 -34.27
N TYR A 482 -13.28 -3.38 -33.78
CA TYR A 482 -13.31 -2.82 -32.44
C TYR A 482 -13.39 -1.29 -32.51
N SER A 483 -14.46 -0.73 -31.97
CA SER A 483 -14.57 0.72 -31.74
C SER A 483 -13.76 1.13 -30.53
N ASN A 484 -13.26 2.38 -30.54
CA ASN A 484 -12.58 2.95 -29.37
C ASN A 484 -13.55 2.99 -28.17
N TYR A 485 -13.20 2.31 -27.08
CA TYR A 485 -13.99 2.29 -25.84
C TYR A 485 -14.15 3.69 -25.22
N LEU A 486 -13.14 4.57 -25.42
CA LEU A 486 -13.16 5.95 -24.93
C LEU A 486 -13.94 6.92 -25.80
N ALA A 487 -14.58 6.48 -26.89
CA ALA A 487 -15.38 7.36 -27.77
C ALA A 487 -16.38 8.17 -26.94
N GLY A 488 -16.49 9.48 -27.28
CA GLY A 488 -17.30 10.45 -26.55
C GLY A 488 -16.60 11.10 -25.34
N VAL A 489 -15.42 10.62 -24.92
CA VAL A 489 -14.55 11.25 -23.91
C VAL A 489 -13.22 11.64 -24.53
N LEU A 490 -12.52 10.68 -25.16
CA LEU A 490 -11.27 10.94 -25.89
C LEU A 490 -11.38 10.43 -27.33
N SER A 491 -10.68 11.10 -28.23
CA SER A 491 -10.62 10.71 -29.65
C SER A 491 -9.69 9.51 -29.83
N GLY A 492 -10.02 8.65 -30.80
CA GLY A 492 -9.20 7.51 -31.22
C GLY A 492 -9.89 6.68 -32.30
N PRO A 493 -9.16 5.97 -33.14
CA PRO A 493 -9.71 5.20 -34.27
C PRO A 493 -10.42 3.92 -33.82
N SER A 494 -11.29 3.40 -34.67
CA SER A 494 -11.65 1.98 -34.66
C SER A 494 -10.55 1.18 -35.35
N ILE A 495 -10.40 -0.09 -34.97
CA ILE A 495 -9.44 -1.01 -35.60
C ILE A 495 -10.14 -2.28 -36.14
N THR A 496 -9.55 -2.87 -37.15
CA THR A 496 -9.93 -4.19 -37.66
C THR A 496 -8.82 -5.18 -37.35
N VAL A 497 -9.18 -6.28 -36.71
CA VAL A 497 -8.27 -7.38 -36.36
C VAL A 497 -8.57 -8.56 -37.31
N GLY A 498 -7.56 -9.02 -38.01
CA GLY A 498 -7.63 -10.20 -38.85
C GLY A 498 -7.43 -11.50 -38.08
N ALA A 499 -7.74 -12.64 -38.70
CA ALA A 499 -7.45 -13.94 -38.13
C ALA A 499 -5.95 -14.24 -38.21
N GLY A 500 -5.37 -14.68 -37.09
CA GLY A 500 -3.99 -15.12 -36.95
C GLY A 500 -3.90 -16.41 -36.15
N SER A 501 -2.72 -16.78 -35.67
CA SER A 501 -2.49 -18.00 -34.92
C SER A 501 -1.77 -17.70 -33.57
N GLY A 502 -2.04 -18.52 -32.54
CA GLY A 502 -1.31 -18.47 -31.28
C GLY A 502 -1.48 -17.15 -30.50
N GLY A 503 -2.59 -16.41 -30.68
CA GLY A 503 -2.83 -15.14 -30.05
C GLY A 503 -2.06 -13.96 -30.66
N ASN A 504 -1.58 -14.11 -31.89
CA ASN A 504 -0.96 -13.07 -32.71
C ASN A 504 -1.82 -12.76 -33.92
N ASN A 505 -2.90 -12.03 -33.68
CA ASN A 505 -3.83 -11.62 -34.72
C ASN A 505 -3.38 -10.28 -35.33
N PRO A 506 -3.24 -10.17 -36.67
CA PRO A 506 -2.76 -8.94 -37.29
C PRO A 506 -3.83 -7.85 -37.20
N VAL A 507 -3.41 -6.63 -36.89
CA VAL A 507 -4.26 -5.44 -36.95
C VAL A 507 -4.05 -4.76 -38.29
N THR A 508 -5.16 -4.46 -39.00
CA THR A 508 -5.09 -3.66 -40.22
C THR A 508 -4.44 -2.30 -39.94
N ASN A 509 -3.56 -1.84 -40.82
CA ASN A 509 -2.88 -0.56 -40.66
C ASN A 509 -3.88 0.58 -40.43
N PHE A 510 -3.58 1.46 -39.51
CA PHE A 510 -4.41 2.60 -39.15
C PHE A 510 -3.54 3.81 -38.78
N SER A 511 -4.14 4.97 -38.71
CA SER A 511 -3.48 6.18 -38.20
C SER A 511 -3.93 6.46 -36.78
N LEU A 512 -2.96 6.68 -35.85
CA LEU A 512 -3.22 7.10 -34.48
C LEU A 512 -3.05 8.62 -34.41
N PRO A 513 -4.11 9.41 -34.21
CA PRO A 513 -4.06 10.86 -34.21
C PRO A 513 -3.12 11.43 -33.13
N ALA A 514 -2.65 12.66 -33.33
CA ALA A 514 -1.94 13.42 -32.29
C ALA A 514 -2.82 13.57 -31.03
N ASN A 515 -2.20 13.71 -29.85
CA ASN A 515 -2.87 13.87 -28.53
C ASN A 515 -4.01 12.87 -28.31
N SER A 516 -3.84 11.61 -28.69
CA SER A 516 -4.92 10.63 -28.65
C SER A 516 -4.64 9.48 -27.68
N VAL A 517 -5.74 8.93 -27.15
CA VAL A 517 -5.76 7.66 -26.44
C VAL A 517 -6.88 6.81 -26.99
N ALA A 518 -6.58 5.59 -27.40
CA ALA A 518 -7.57 4.62 -27.84
C ALA A 518 -7.47 3.34 -27.00
N VAL A 519 -8.61 2.79 -26.67
CA VAL A 519 -8.73 1.54 -25.91
C VAL A 519 -9.69 0.61 -26.64
N TRP A 520 -9.25 -0.62 -26.90
CA TRP A 520 -10.06 -1.66 -27.50
C TRP A 520 -10.06 -2.87 -26.58
N GLN A 521 -11.20 -3.56 -26.48
CA GLN A 521 -11.33 -4.58 -25.46
C GLN A 521 -12.17 -5.76 -25.94
N PHE A 522 -11.86 -6.92 -25.40
CA PHE A 522 -12.63 -8.14 -25.49
C PHE A 522 -12.76 -8.78 -24.11
N VAL A 523 -13.97 -9.12 -23.72
CA VAL A 523 -14.24 -9.86 -22.49
C VAL A 523 -14.55 -11.30 -22.86
N GLU A 524 -13.78 -12.22 -22.29
CA GLU A 524 -14.04 -13.65 -22.44
C GLU A 524 -15.42 -14.01 -21.83
N ALA A 525 -16.20 -14.78 -22.53
CA ALA A 525 -17.47 -15.28 -22.04
C ALA A 525 -17.26 -16.13 -20.75
N ALA A 526 -18.30 -16.19 -19.91
CA ALA A 526 -18.28 -17.06 -18.75
C ALA A 526 -18.08 -18.53 -19.17
N GLY A 527 -17.21 -19.22 -18.43
CA GLY A 527 -16.85 -20.62 -18.67
C GLY A 527 -17.10 -21.49 -17.43
N THR A 528 -16.64 -22.73 -17.52
CA THR A 528 -16.73 -23.70 -16.41
C THR A 528 -15.40 -23.89 -15.67
N THR A 529 -14.27 -23.57 -16.31
CA THR A 529 -12.94 -23.69 -15.73
C THR A 529 -12.66 -22.49 -14.83
N PRO A 530 -12.42 -22.69 -13.54
CA PRO A 530 -12.08 -21.61 -12.63
C PRO A 530 -10.74 -20.98 -13.01
N GLN A 531 -10.63 -19.66 -12.84
CA GLN A 531 -9.46 -18.87 -13.17
C GLN A 531 -9.13 -17.94 -11.99
N ILE A 532 -8.00 -18.20 -11.30
CA ILE A 532 -7.55 -17.36 -10.20
C ILE A 532 -6.78 -16.16 -10.78
N GLY A 533 -7.16 -14.96 -10.36
CA GLY A 533 -6.51 -13.71 -10.72
C GLY A 533 -5.57 -13.20 -9.63
N SER A 534 -5.98 -13.33 -8.36
CA SER A 534 -5.18 -12.85 -7.23
C SER A 534 -5.48 -13.60 -5.93
N THR A 535 -4.60 -13.38 -4.95
CA THR A 535 -4.83 -13.70 -3.55
C THR A 535 -4.46 -12.50 -2.67
N GLY A 536 -5.18 -12.30 -1.60
CA GLY A 536 -4.90 -11.30 -0.58
C GLY A 536 -5.22 -11.82 0.83
N PRO A 537 -4.25 -11.76 1.78
CA PRO A 537 -2.84 -11.43 1.60
C PRO A 537 -2.08 -12.47 0.78
N THR A 538 -0.79 -12.19 0.47
CA THR A 538 0.10 -13.10 -0.26
C THR A 538 0.99 -13.96 0.64
N VAL A 539 0.99 -13.64 1.94
CA VAL A 539 1.78 -14.31 2.99
C VAL A 539 0.95 -14.38 4.27
N GLY A 540 1.10 -15.45 5.05
CA GLY A 540 0.49 -15.56 6.36
C GLY A 540 0.54 -16.95 6.97
N GLN A 541 0.08 -17.06 8.22
CA GLN A 541 0.12 -18.28 9.00
C GLN A 541 -1.16 -19.13 8.84
N PRO A 542 -1.14 -20.42 9.20
CA PRO A 542 -2.34 -21.23 9.27
C PRO A 542 -3.43 -20.58 10.12
N GLY A 543 -4.66 -20.63 9.62
CA GLY A 543 -5.85 -20.07 10.29
C GLY A 543 -6.20 -18.66 9.85
N ILE A 544 -5.30 -17.86 9.26
CA ILE A 544 -5.68 -16.54 8.74
C ILE A 544 -6.63 -16.68 7.54
N LYS A 545 -7.43 -15.65 7.31
CA LYS A 545 -8.28 -15.58 6.13
C LYS A 545 -7.46 -15.18 4.90
N VAL A 546 -7.70 -15.86 3.79
CA VAL A 546 -7.18 -15.50 2.46
C VAL A 546 -8.36 -15.36 1.51
N THR A 547 -8.39 -14.24 0.83
CA THR A 547 -9.29 -14.03 -0.30
C THR A 547 -8.62 -14.53 -1.57
N VAL A 548 -9.29 -15.44 -2.29
CA VAL A 548 -8.94 -15.87 -3.64
C VAL A 548 -9.93 -15.21 -4.60
N ALA A 549 -9.45 -14.31 -5.44
CA ALA A 549 -10.26 -13.59 -6.41
C ALA A 549 -9.98 -14.05 -7.83
N GLY A 550 -11.01 -14.00 -8.68
CA GLY A 550 -10.89 -14.48 -10.06
C GLY A 550 -12.22 -14.52 -10.79
N ARG A 551 -12.48 -15.58 -11.53
CA ARG A 551 -13.75 -15.80 -12.25
C ARG A 551 -14.05 -17.28 -12.44
N ASN A 552 -15.31 -17.57 -12.78
CA ASN A 552 -15.81 -18.91 -13.08
C ASN A 552 -15.70 -19.91 -11.91
N PHE A 553 -15.69 -19.43 -10.65
CA PHE A 553 -15.70 -20.32 -9.51
C PHE A 553 -17.09 -20.99 -9.32
N GLY A 554 -18.15 -20.38 -9.91
CA GLY A 554 -19.53 -20.85 -9.83
C GLY A 554 -20.22 -20.46 -8.51
N SER A 555 -21.52 -20.73 -8.41
CA SER A 555 -22.31 -20.44 -7.20
C SER A 555 -22.28 -21.57 -6.18
N THR A 556 -21.90 -22.80 -6.59
CA THR A 556 -21.76 -23.94 -5.71
C THR A 556 -20.33 -24.08 -5.26
N ALA A 557 -20.10 -24.16 -3.95
CA ALA A 557 -18.77 -24.29 -3.38
C ALA A 557 -18.07 -25.56 -3.89
N GLY A 558 -16.83 -25.37 -4.35
CA GLY A 558 -15.89 -26.41 -4.72
C GLY A 558 -14.82 -26.59 -3.63
N THR A 559 -13.57 -26.79 -4.04
CA THR A 559 -12.47 -27.00 -3.12
C THR A 559 -11.35 -25.99 -3.40
N VAL A 560 -10.82 -25.37 -2.35
CA VAL A 560 -9.56 -24.59 -2.38
C VAL A 560 -8.47 -25.45 -1.78
N LYS A 561 -7.31 -25.55 -2.44
CA LYS A 561 -6.16 -26.28 -1.92
C LYS A 561 -4.91 -25.40 -1.85
N PHE A 562 -4.12 -25.63 -0.80
CA PHE A 562 -2.74 -25.15 -0.66
C PHE A 562 -1.81 -26.34 -0.83
N GLY A 563 -1.09 -26.41 -1.96
CA GLY A 563 -0.43 -27.63 -2.40
C GLY A 563 -1.46 -28.77 -2.56
N THR A 564 -1.36 -29.81 -1.76
CA THR A 564 -2.30 -30.94 -1.76
C THR A 564 -3.40 -30.84 -0.69
N THR A 565 -3.26 -29.92 0.28
CA THR A 565 -4.14 -29.83 1.46
C THR A 565 -5.33 -28.91 1.18
N ALA A 566 -6.53 -29.41 1.47
CA ALA A 566 -7.76 -28.61 1.34
C ALA A 566 -7.88 -27.57 2.45
N ALA A 567 -8.28 -26.36 2.08
CA ALA A 567 -8.58 -25.27 3.01
C ALA A 567 -10.04 -25.28 3.42
N SER A 568 -10.33 -24.76 4.62
CA SER A 568 -11.71 -24.51 5.07
C SER A 568 -12.26 -23.27 4.35
N VAL A 569 -13.30 -23.45 3.55
CA VAL A 569 -13.98 -22.36 2.84
C VAL A 569 -14.91 -21.64 3.81
N ILE A 570 -14.79 -20.31 3.89
CA ILE A 570 -15.60 -19.42 4.74
C ILE A 570 -16.75 -18.82 3.92
N SER A 571 -16.45 -18.33 2.70
CA SER A 571 -17.46 -17.84 1.77
C SER A 571 -17.09 -18.18 0.34
N TRP A 572 -18.10 -18.25 -0.55
CA TRP A 572 -17.92 -18.63 -1.95
C TRP A 572 -18.86 -17.84 -2.85
N SER A 573 -18.31 -17.28 -3.93
CA SER A 573 -19.07 -16.70 -5.04
C SER A 573 -18.36 -17.02 -6.36
N ASP A 574 -18.97 -16.68 -7.49
CA ASP A 574 -18.37 -16.91 -8.83
C ASP A 574 -17.04 -16.17 -9.05
N THR A 575 -16.79 -15.10 -8.28
CA THR A 575 -15.59 -14.25 -8.48
C THR A 575 -14.70 -14.13 -7.27
N LYS A 576 -15.15 -14.64 -6.09
CA LYS A 576 -14.45 -14.44 -4.83
C LYS A 576 -14.70 -15.58 -3.86
N ILE A 577 -13.64 -16.12 -3.30
CA ILE A 577 -13.66 -17.14 -2.27
C ILE A 577 -12.85 -16.62 -1.08
N VAL A 578 -13.36 -16.77 0.13
CA VAL A 578 -12.60 -16.58 1.36
C VAL A 578 -12.38 -17.94 1.99
N ALA A 579 -11.13 -18.26 2.29
CA ALA A 579 -10.74 -19.53 2.90
C ALA A 579 -9.73 -19.30 4.02
N ALA A 580 -9.70 -20.20 5.00
CA ALA A 580 -8.64 -20.21 6.02
C ALA A 580 -7.42 -20.97 5.50
N VAL A 581 -6.24 -20.42 5.70
CA VAL A 581 -4.97 -21.08 5.38
C VAL A 581 -4.88 -22.38 6.18
N PRO A 582 -4.72 -23.54 5.54
CA PRO A 582 -4.62 -24.83 6.25
C PRO A 582 -3.24 -25.00 6.89
N ALA A 583 -3.13 -25.96 7.83
CA ALA A 583 -1.87 -26.37 8.40
C ALA A 583 -1.08 -27.17 7.35
N VAL A 584 -0.14 -26.52 6.68
CA VAL A 584 0.76 -27.08 5.64
C VAL A 584 2.20 -26.68 5.93
N ALA A 585 3.13 -27.26 5.18
CA ALA A 585 4.55 -26.93 5.33
C ALA A 585 4.83 -25.43 5.12
N ASN A 586 5.76 -24.91 5.89
CA ASN A 586 6.28 -23.55 5.78
C ASN A 586 6.87 -23.28 4.38
N GLY A 587 6.75 -22.05 3.91
CA GLY A 587 7.25 -21.61 2.60
C GLY A 587 6.18 -21.53 1.52
N ASN A 588 6.60 -21.49 0.27
CA ASN A 588 5.71 -21.27 -0.86
C ASN A 588 4.79 -22.47 -1.13
N GLN A 589 3.49 -22.20 -1.16
CA GLN A 589 2.44 -23.15 -1.50
C GLN A 589 1.67 -22.65 -2.73
N SER A 590 1.29 -23.56 -3.61
CA SER A 590 0.42 -23.25 -4.74
C SER A 590 -1.05 -23.32 -4.32
N ILE A 591 -1.79 -22.22 -4.49
CA ILE A 591 -3.25 -22.21 -4.30
C ILE A 591 -3.91 -22.60 -5.62
N THR A 592 -4.86 -23.54 -5.55
CA THR A 592 -5.74 -23.94 -6.65
C THR A 592 -7.20 -24.00 -6.21
N VAL A 593 -8.10 -23.74 -7.14
CA VAL A 593 -9.55 -23.86 -6.97
C VAL A 593 -10.08 -24.96 -7.88
N THR A 594 -10.90 -25.86 -7.33
CA THR A 594 -11.55 -26.92 -8.10
C THR A 594 -13.05 -26.69 -8.12
N ARG A 595 -13.68 -26.73 -9.33
CA ARG A 595 -15.11 -26.67 -9.57
C ARG A 595 -15.52 -27.91 -10.36
N GLY A 596 -16.23 -28.85 -9.73
CA GLY A 596 -16.48 -30.15 -10.34
C GLY A 596 -15.18 -30.87 -10.69
N ALA A 597 -15.00 -31.23 -11.96
CA ALA A 597 -13.78 -31.85 -12.47
C ALA A 597 -12.72 -30.84 -12.94
N GLN A 598 -13.04 -29.54 -12.98
CA GLN A 598 -12.17 -28.51 -13.50
C GLN A 598 -11.29 -27.92 -12.40
N VAL A 599 -9.99 -27.73 -12.70
CA VAL A 599 -9.01 -27.15 -11.79
C VAL A 599 -8.49 -25.84 -12.40
N SER A 600 -8.33 -24.81 -11.56
CA SER A 600 -7.78 -23.51 -11.96
C SER A 600 -6.29 -23.56 -12.28
N ASN A 601 -5.75 -22.43 -12.80
CA ASN A 601 -4.33 -22.11 -12.64
C ASN A 601 -3.94 -22.10 -11.16
N ALA A 602 -2.64 -22.26 -10.90
CA ALA A 602 -2.05 -22.09 -9.57
C ALA A 602 -1.56 -20.66 -9.37
N ILE A 603 -1.70 -20.14 -8.15
CA ILE A 603 -1.08 -18.90 -7.69
C ILE A 603 -0.28 -19.17 -6.42
N GLN A 604 0.84 -18.44 -6.23
CA GLN A 604 1.71 -18.63 -5.06
C GLN A 604 1.17 -17.95 -3.83
N PHE A 605 1.40 -18.57 -2.67
CA PHE A 605 1.16 -18.03 -1.34
C PHE A 605 2.29 -18.48 -0.41
N THR A 606 2.84 -17.59 0.40
CA THR A 606 3.89 -17.95 1.36
C THR A 606 3.27 -18.25 2.72
N VAL A 607 3.38 -19.49 3.16
CA VAL A 607 2.91 -19.92 4.49
C VAL A 607 4.02 -19.70 5.52
N LEU A 608 3.66 -19.00 6.60
CA LEU A 608 4.45 -18.86 7.83
C LEU A 608 3.78 -19.74 8.89
N GLN A 609 4.54 -20.62 9.56
CA GLN A 609 3.90 -21.59 10.48
C GLN A 609 3.46 -20.97 11.81
N GLU A 610 4.10 -19.91 12.24
CA GLU A 610 3.91 -19.34 13.58
C GLU A 610 3.74 -17.83 13.51
N LYS A 611 3.16 -17.26 14.58
CA LYS A 611 3.22 -15.84 14.84
C LYS A 611 4.68 -15.37 14.77
N LEU A 612 4.92 -14.24 14.11
CA LEU A 612 6.24 -13.63 14.04
C LEU A 612 6.42 -12.61 15.17
N ILE A 613 7.62 -12.60 15.75
CA ILE A 613 8.06 -11.54 16.65
C ILE A 613 9.40 -10.96 16.19
N PRO A 614 9.64 -9.67 16.39
CA PRO A 614 10.91 -9.05 16.03
C PRO A 614 12.00 -9.45 17.04
N VAL A 615 13.16 -9.84 16.51
CA VAL A 615 14.35 -10.17 17.28
C VAL A 615 15.52 -9.39 16.70
N THR A 616 16.25 -8.67 17.57
CA THR A 616 17.49 -8.00 17.18
C THR A 616 18.66 -8.94 17.35
N PHE A 617 19.28 -9.30 16.22
CA PHE A 617 20.50 -10.13 16.18
C PHE A 617 21.73 -9.23 16.14
N THR A 618 22.63 -9.41 17.08
CA THR A 618 23.94 -8.73 17.13
C THR A 618 25.06 -9.75 17.04
N VAL A 619 26.00 -9.52 16.13
CA VAL A 619 27.27 -10.26 16.07
C VAL A 619 28.42 -9.30 16.31
N ASN A 620 29.20 -9.58 17.35
CA ASN A 620 30.35 -8.78 17.73
C ASN A 620 31.64 -9.30 17.11
N ASN A 621 32.63 -8.42 16.97
CA ASN A 621 33.97 -8.76 16.54
C ASN A 621 34.05 -9.45 15.17
N ALA A 622 33.16 -9.11 14.23
CA ALA A 622 33.20 -9.65 12.87
C ALA A 622 34.31 -8.95 12.05
N THR A 623 35.56 -9.15 12.44
CA THR A 623 36.76 -8.51 11.89
C THR A 623 37.24 -9.01 10.52
N PRO A 624 36.79 -10.16 9.95
CA PRO A 624 37.20 -10.56 8.61
C PRO A 624 36.62 -9.71 7.46
N THR A 625 35.89 -8.63 7.80
CA THR A 625 35.28 -7.72 6.84
C THR A 625 36.21 -6.56 6.44
N VAL A 626 36.13 -6.13 5.18
CA VAL A 626 36.75 -4.92 4.64
C VAL A 626 35.67 -4.04 4.02
N MET A 627 36.00 -2.80 3.65
CA MET A 627 35.03 -1.91 3.01
C MET A 627 34.44 -2.53 1.75
N GLY A 628 33.12 -2.56 1.65
CA GLY A 628 32.36 -3.22 0.59
C GLY A 628 31.92 -4.65 0.90
N ASP A 629 32.41 -5.25 2.00
CA ASP A 629 31.88 -6.50 2.52
C ASP A 629 30.65 -6.23 3.43
N TYR A 630 29.72 -7.18 3.47
CA TYR A 630 28.56 -7.11 4.35
C TYR A 630 28.36 -8.43 5.11
N ILE A 631 27.90 -8.32 6.34
CA ILE A 631 27.46 -9.48 7.12
C ILE A 631 25.96 -9.70 6.86
N PHE A 632 25.61 -10.97 6.70
CA PHE A 632 24.24 -11.45 6.58
C PHE A 632 23.98 -12.55 7.60
N LEU A 633 22.70 -12.75 7.91
CA LEU A 633 22.19 -13.81 8.75
C LEU A 633 21.55 -14.88 7.84
N THR A 634 21.79 -16.16 8.14
CA THR A 634 21.09 -17.26 7.47
C THR A 634 20.79 -18.37 8.50
N GLY A 635 19.70 -19.13 8.31
CA GLY A 635 19.28 -20.12 9.30
C GLY A 635 18.20 -21.07 8.79
N ASN A 636 17.65 -21.85 9.71
CA ASN A 636 16.77 -22.97 9.44
C ASN A 636 15.29 -22.62 9.25
N THR A 637 14.95 -21.34 9.16
CA THR A 637 13.56 -20.87 8.92
C THR A 637 13.48 -20.06 7.63
N VAL A 638 12.28 -19.89 7.09
CA VAL A 638 12.02 -19.07 5.89
C VAL A 638 12.46 -17.62 6.14
N GLU A 639 12.19 -17.11 7.33
CA GLU A 639 12.51 -15.74 7.75
C GLU A 639 14.03 -15.53 7.82
N LEU A 640 14.78 -16.59 8.09
CA LEU A 640 16.25 -16.61 8.08
C LEU A 640 16.83 -17.10 6.75
N GLY A 641 16.02 -17.20 5.70
CA GLY A 641 16.45 -17.53 4.34
C GLY A 641 16.72 -19.01 4.08
N ASN A 642 16.34 -19.96 4.97
CA ASN A 642 16.53 -21.40 4.78
C ASN A 642 17.95 -21.78 4.35
N TRP A 643 18.97 -21.26 5.04
CA TRP A 643 20.39 -21.45 4.75
C TRP A 643 20.84 -20.92 3.38
N ASN A 644 20.08 -20.02 2.76
CA ASN A 644 20.47 -19.36 1.51
C ASN A 644 21.63 -18.40 1.76
N THR A 645 22.59 -18.37 0.82
CA THR A 645 23.80 -17.56 0.90
C THR A 645 23.89 -16.48 -0.18
N THR A 646 22.87 -16.37 -1.04
CA THR A 646 22.85 -15.33 -2.06
C THR A 646 22.46 -13.98 -1.47
N TRP A 647 22.85 -12.91 -2.11
CA TRP A 647 22.48 -11.54 -1.71
C TRP A 647 20.97 -11.35 -1.50
N ASP A 648 20.16 -11.87 -2.40
CA ASP A 648 18.69 -11.74 -2.33
C ASP A 648 18.03 -12.80 -1.45
N GLY A 649 18.70 -13.90 -1.15
CA GLY A 649 18.14 -15.02 -0.40
C GLY A 649 18.49 -15.00 1.09
N ALA A 650 19.70 -14.58 1.47
CA ALA A 650 20.10 -14.42 2.85
C ALA A 650 19.40 -13.24 3.50
N THR A 651 19.35 -13.20 4.82
CA THR A 651 18.69 -12.16 5.61
C THR A 651 19.71 -11.09 5.99
N GLY A 652 19.49 -9.89 5.51
CA GLY A 652 20.43 -8.76 5.66
C GLY A 652 20.36 -7.82 4.45
N PRO A 653 21.38 -7.00 4.21
CA PRO A 653 22.63 -6.91 4.99
C PRO A 653 22.42 -6.31 6.38
N MET A 654 23.28 -6.68 7.32
CA MET A 654 23.30 -6.13 8.67
C MET A 654 23.94 -4.74 8.70
N ASN A 655 23.63 -3.97 9.73
CA ASN A 655 24.16 -2.63 9.96
C ASN A 655 25.38 -2.68 10.91
N ALA A 656 26.38 -1.81 10.69
CA ALA A 656 27.60 -1.77 11.50
C ALA A 656 27.98 -0.35 11.96
N PRO A 657 27.12 0.38 12.71
CA PRO A 657 27.44 1.73 13.18
C PRO A 657 28.65 1.74 14.14
N THR A 658 28.91 0.64 14.80
CA THR A 658 30.01 0.46 15.74
C THR A 658 30.91 -0.70 15.29
N TYR A 659 31.40 -0.62 14.04
CA TYR A 659 32.31 -1.64 13.48
C TYR A 659 33.39 -2.04 14.48
N PRO A 660 33.71 -3.36 14.65
CA PRO A 660 33.28 -4.49 13.84
C PRO A 660 32.04 -5.24 14.38
N ASN A 661 31.14 -4.56 15.05
CA ASN A 661 29.89 -5.12 15.54
C ASN A 661 28.78 -4.82 14.55
N TRP A 662 28.01 -5.87 14.24
CA TRP A 662 26.92 -5.78 13.26
C TRP A 662 25.61 -6.19 13.91
N PHE A 663 24.50 -5.56 13.52
CA PHE A 663 23.18 -5.94 14.01
C PHE A 663 22.09 -5.81 12.94
N LEU A 664 20.99 -6.55 13.14
CA LEU A 664 19.82 -6.52 12.29
C LEU A 664 18.58 -6.93 13.09
N ASN A 665 17.50 -6.19 12.94
CA ASN A 665 16.19 -6.61 13.44
C ASN A 665 15.52 -7.53 12.42
N VAL A 666 15.09 -8.73 12.83
CA VAL A 666 14.48 -9.76 11.99
C VAL A 666 13.29 -10.37 12.71
N SER A 667 12.14 -10.47 12.02
CA SER A 667 11.01 -11.25 12.53
C SER A 667 11.26 -12.74 12.36
N VAL A 668 11.05 -13.51 13.43
CA VAL A 668 11.21 -14.96 13.47
C VAL A 668 10.05 -15.63 14.20
N PRO A 669 9.84 -16.96 14.00
CA PRO A 669 8.72 -17.69 14.56
C PRO A 669 8.72 -17.70 16.10
N ALA A 670 7.64 -17.21 16.71
CA ALA A 670 7.46 -17.13 18.17
C ALA A 670 7.51 -18.51 18.83
N GLY A 671 8.17 -18.60 19.98
CA GLY A 671 8.25 -19.82 20.80
C GLY A 671 9.09 -20.96 20.21
N LYS A 672 9.76 -20.74 19.07
CA LYS A 672 10.58 -21.78 18.40
C LYS A 672 12.04 -21.70 18.81
N VAL A 673 12.71 -22.84 18.71
CA VAL A 673 14.18 -22.90 18.73
C VAL A 673 14.66 -22.79 17.29
N ILE A 674 15.36 -21.70 16.99
CA ILE A 674 15.96 -21.45 15.68
C ILE A 674 17.45 -21.78 15.71
N GLN A 675 17.96 -22.19 14.54
CA GLN A 675 19.40 -22.35 14.30
C GLN A 675 19.83 -21.39 13.20
N PHE A 676 20.96 -20.73 13.40
CA PHE A 676 21.44 -19.72 12.47
C PHE A 676 22.97 -19.62 12.46
N LYS A 677 23.50 -18.97 11.43
CA LYS A 677 24.89 -18.54 11.27
C LYS A 677 24.97 -17.17 10.64
N PHE A 678 26.09 -16.51 10.89
CA PHE A 678 26.45 -15.32 10.15
C PHE A 678 27.37 -15.69 8.96
N ILE A 679 27.17 -14.98 7.87
CA ILE A 679 27.99 -15.11 6.66
C ILE A 679 28.46 -13.72 6.23
N LYS A 680 29.67 -13.65 5.72
CA LYS A 680 30.17 -12.49 5.00
C LYS A 680 29.92 -12.67 3.51
N ILE A 681 29.34 -11.68 2.86
CA ILE A 681 29.25 -11.59 1.41
C ILE A 681 30.14 -10.41 0.98
N ALA A 682 31.21 -10.73 0.27
CA ALA A 682 32.17 -9.75 -0.22
C ALA A 682 31.61 -8.96 -1.41
N ALA A 683 32.21 -7.82 -1.74
CA ALA A 683 31.80 -6.96 -2.85
C ALA A 683 31.78 -7.69 -4.21
N ASN A 684 32.60 -8.74 -4.39
CA ASN A 684 32.62 -9.59 -5.57
C ASN A 684 31.64 -10.78 -5.52
N GLY A 685 30.80 -10.85 -4.46
CA GLY A 685 29.81 -11.93 -4.25
C GLY A 685 30.37 -13.17 -3.58
N ALA A 686 31.67 -13.21 -3.22
CA ALA A 686 32.25 -14.37 -2.52
C ALA A 686 31.66 -14.49 -1.09
N VAL A 687 31.28 -15.70 -0.71
CA VAL A 687 30.67 -16.00 0.58
C VAL A 687 31.68 -16.64 1.52
N THR A 688 31.74 -16.15 2.76
CA THR A 688 32.54 -16.74 3.84
C THR A 688 31.62 -17.01 5.03
N TRP A 689 31.58 -18.25 5.49
CA TRP A 689 30.86 -18.64 6.70
C TRP A 689 31.71 -18.37 7.95
N GLU A 690 31.06 -17.98 9.05
CA GLU A 690 31.74 -18.11 10.35
C GLU A 690 32.03 -19.60 10.66
N ALA A 691 33.05 -19.86 11.44
CA ALA A 691 33.44 -21.23 11.84
C ALA A 691 32.48 -21.80 12.89
N GLY A 692 32.87 -22.94 13.50
CA GLY A 692 32.16 -23.52 14.65
C GLY A 692 30.79 -24.12 14.34
N SER A 693 30.00 -24.32 15.39
CA SER A 693 28.65 -24.89 15.31
C SER A 693 27.62 -23.80 15.00
N ASN A 694 26.43 -24.20 14.54
CA ASN A 694 25.31 -23.26 14.42
C ASN A 694 24.97 -22.64 15.77
N HIS A 695 24.70 -21.36 15.80
CA HIS A 695 24.07 -20.72 16.94
C HIS A 695 22.64 -21.24 17.11
N THR A 696 22.17 -21.27 18.34
CA THR A 696 20.78 -21.62 18.68
C THR A 696 20.16 -20.53 19.55
N TYR A 697 18.89 -20.23 19.32
CA TYR A 697 18.15 -19.28 20.13
C TYR A 697 16.71 -19.75 20.31
N THR A 698 16.21 -19.69 21.55
CA THR A 698 14.78 -19.92 21.83
C THR A 698 14.06 -18.59 21.74
N VAL A 699 13.26 -18.45 20.71
CA VAL A 699 12.51 -17.23 20.44
C VAL A 699 11.41 -17.06 21.50
N PRO A 700 11.22 -15.87 22.11
CA PRO A 700 10.10 -15.62 23.03
C PRO A 700 8.75 -15.91 22.36
N ALA A 701 7.74 -16.27 23.17
CA ALA A 701 6.39 -16.52 22.68
C ALA A 701 5.61 -15.22 22.33
N SER A 702 6.07 -14.06 22.83
CA SER A 702 5.46 -12.75 22.61
C SER A 702 6.46 -11.64 22.90
N GLY A 703 6.13 -10.39 22.49
CA GLY A 703 6.98 -9.23 22.64
C GLY A 703 8.13 -9.22 21.65
N VAL A 704 9.30 -8.83 22.07
CA VAL A 704 10.53 -8.69 21.29
C VAL A 704 11.64 -9.60 21.84
N GLY A 705 12.67 -9.90 21.03
CA GLY A 705 13.79 -10.72 21.45
C GLY A 705 15.15 -10.10 21.09
N PHE A 706 16.21 -10.58 21.75
CA PHE A 706 17.58 -10.12 21.53
C PHE A 706 18.54 -11.30 21.49
N VAL A 707 19.41 -11.29 20.50
CA VAL A 707 20.54 -12.22 20.35
C VAL A 707 21.82 -11.38 20.31
N ASN A 708 22.78 -11.72 21.18
CA ASN A 708 24.08 -11.04 21.22
C ASN A 708 25.16 -12.10 21.32
N VAL A 709 25.93 -12.30 20.26
CA VAL A 709 26.97 -13.33 20.14
C VAL A 709 28.22 -12.75 19.48
N ASN A 710 29.32 -13.50 19.54
CA ASN A 710 30.55 -13.16 18.82
C ASN A 710 30.64 -13.92 17.51
N TRP A 711 31.31 -13.33 16.52
CA TRP A 711 31.73 -14.04 15.29
C TRP A 711 32.62 -15.23 15.66
N GLN A 712 32.32 -16.39 15.11
CA GLN A 712 33.11 -17.61 15.34
C GLN A 712 34.22 -17.73 14.28
N TYR A 713 35.51 -17.80 14.73
CA TYR A 713 36.69 -17.90 13.89
C TYR A 713 37.10 -19.34 13.60
#